data_bbc8437f525b51e12e1d53e0e1584733
#
_entry.id   bbc8437f525b51e12e1d53e0e1584733
#
_cell.length_a   1.000
_cell.length_b   1.000
_cell.length_c   1.000
_cell.angle_alpha   90.00
_cell.angle_beta   90.00
_cell.angle_gamma   90.00
#
_symmetry.space_group_name_H-M   'P 1'
#
loop_
_entity.id
_entity.type
_entity.pdbx_description
1 polymer ?
#
loop_
_entity_poly.entity_id
_entity_poly.type
_entity_poly.pdbx_seq_one_letter_code
_entity_poly.pdbx_strand_id
1 'polypeptide(L)'
;MRAIACAVSVAVVLFIFIVSPYIPTTDCIHMGKMQSMDSSGLRASSDGRIDPTQVFLNIPSTDRLRKYLEYYSSGAHVAGINRTQAEYTDAFFKAHGIDSKIVEYFPWMNYPVDQRVTLFNESTQEIKFAASLKEDVIPGDPLSEDPNNLPAFHGYSADGNVTGQLVYANYGTVDDFEALRKAGISVEGKVVLVRYGYVFRGIKVQAAEMHGARGILIYSDPADDGYGKGAAYPDGPWRAESSIQRGSVMRLQVYPGDPLTPGYASTEDAPRIDPKDAKNINHIPSIPLSYRDAEPLLRSLEGSGKLASDLGSSWVGGLTQRGVEYWTGPSELSVNILNKVEYKKTAIQNVIGRIKGSEDSEHAVIIGNHRDAWCAGASDPSSGSAALMELAYAFGELMKFGWRPRRTIILASWDAEEYGLVGSTEWVEDKIDWLRTNAIAYINVDSAVSGSSFHVESSPVFRKLLHEVTKLVTYPYSKESVYDAWLRESHANASSGDKGEDDDGSGGDSDGDEDDDKGDGSDSKTSKPKKDKPLMRPLGSGSDYTAFMAHAGVSSVSIGFGGSTGAYHSNYDSPKRLTTFIDPEMKLHQAMVRIWGLLTIKLADDPVIGLSPVSYAKEIRRYIRQLEKTSARHLNATAADRLPNKRAGAIVAGKLRHLRSAQRQLLISAHLVEHDRQHLRAIYGEDCQMKSRRRHASCLKLRDSINDRVFGMERHFIDPEGIPGREWFKHILVSPGRWLGYGSQIFPALAEAIEDGDWRRFQALAKSNVETIYEAAWFLREV
;
A
#
# COMPACT_ATOMS: atom_id res chain seq x y z
N MET A 1 -83.91 -6.70 -4.20
CA MET A 1 -83.84 -8.13 -3.81
C MET A 1 -82.43 -8.60 -3.97
N ARG A 2 -81.84 -8.98 -2.82
CA ARG A 2 -80.71 -9.85 -2.55
C ARG A 2 -79.42 -9.73 -3.39
N ALA A 3 -78.45 -9.25 -2.67
CA ALA A 3 -77.01 -9.29 -2.87
C ALA A 3 -76.51 -10.75 -2.97
N ILE A 4 -75.45 -10.96 -3.78
CA ILE A 4 -74.45 -11.96 -3.51
C ILE A 4 -73.08 -11.29 -3.68
N ALA A 5 -72.41 -11.14 -2.55
CA ALA A 5 -71.03 -10.73 -2.49
C ALA A 5 -70.11 -11.94 -2.77
N CYS A 6 -69.21 -11.81 -3.72
CA CYS A 6 -68.13 -12.78 -3.91
C CYS A 6 -66.87 -12.18 -3.26
N ALA A 7 -66.47 -12.75 -2.13
CA ALA A 7 -65.21 -12.43 -1.45
C ALA A 7 -64.07 -13.15 -2.18
N VAL A 8 -63.14 -12.39 -2.75
CA VAL A 8 -61.85 -12.92 -3.23
C VAL A 8 -60.87 -12.80 -2.06
N SER A 9 -60.53 -13.92 -1.46
CA SER A 9 -59.48 -14.05 -0.48
C SER A 9 -58.13 -14.03 -1.20
N VAL A 10 -57.39 -12.91 -1.05
CA VAL A 10 -55.99 -12.86 -1.41
C VAL A 10 -55.20 -13.49 -0.26
N ALA A 11 -54.69 -14.68 -0.46
CA ALA A 11 -53.73 -15.32 0.44
C ALA A 11 -52.36 -14.63 0.23
N VAL A 12 -51.98 -13.73 1.14
CA VAL A 12 -50.63 -13.23 1.27
C VAL A 12 -49.83 -14.35 1.94
N VAL A 13 -49.01 -15.05 1.15
CA VAL A 13 -48.01 -15.97 1.68
C VAL A 13 -46.84 -15.12 2.20
N LEU A 14 -46.83 -14.89 3.50
CA LEU A 14 -45.68 -14.37 4.20
C LEU A 14 -44.60 -15.46 4.23
N PHE A 15 -43.59 -15.39 3.37
CA PHE A 15 -42.35 -16.13 3.55
C PHE A 15 -41.58 -15.43 4.69
N ILE A 16 -41.73 -15.94 5.90
CA ILE A 16 -40.81 -15.62 7.00
C ILE A 16 -39.55 -16.40 6.70
N PHE A 17 -38.54 -15.70 6.14
CA PHE A 17 -37.18 -16.16 6.20
C PHE A 17 -36.77 -16.13 7.68
N ILE A 18 -36.76 -17.29 8.32
CA ILE A 18 -36.02 -17.49 9.56
C ILE A 18 -34.55 -17.46 9.19
N VAL A 19 -33.98 -16.27 9.19
CA VAL A 19 -32.52 -16.12 9.29
C VAL A 19 -32.21 -16.54 10.71
N SER A 20 -31.80 -17.77 10.89
CA SER A 20 -31.18 -18.23 12.12
C SER A 20 -29.91 -17.39 12.30
N PRO A 21 -29.80 -16.59 13.36
CA PRO A 21 -28.53 -16.01 13.69
C PRO A 21 -27.62 -17.18 14.09
N TYR A 22 -26.71 -17.56 13.22
CA TYR A 22 -25.56 -18.35 13.59
C TYR A 22 -24.66 -17.44 14.43
N ILE A 23 -25.10 -17.15 15.64
CA ILE A 23 -24.19 -16.82 16.73
C ILE A 23 -23.52 -18.16 17.01
N PRO A 24 -22.21 -18.31 16.76
CA PRO A 24 -21.53 -19.46 17.32
C PRO A 24 -21.76 -19.32 18.82
N THR A 25 -22.66 -20.15 19.34
CA THR A 25 -22.68 -20.41 20.78
C THR A 25 -21.23 -20.55 21.15
N THR A 26 -20.83 -19.85 22.21
CA THR A 26 -19.59 -20.11 22.94
C THR A 26 -19.52 -21.64 23.13
N ASP A 27 -19.11 -22.33 22.08
CA ASP A 27 -18.47 -23.59 22.24
C ASP A 27 -17.30 -23.25 23.14
N CYS A 28 -17.46 -23.61 24.40
CA CYS A 28 -16.34 -23.95 25.22
C CYS A 28 -15.53 -24.92 24.36
N ILE A 29 -14.66 -24.33 23.49
CA ILE A 29 -13.60 -25.08 22.85
C ILE A 29 -12.98 -25.77 24.03
N HIS A 30 -13.24 -27.06 24.12
CA HIS A 30 -12.53 -27.93 25.01
C HIS A 30 -11.09 -27.44 24.95
N MET A 31 -10.64 -26.84 26.05
CA MET A 31 -9.23 -26.63 26.32
C MET A 31 -8.61 -28.02 26.20
N GLY A 32 -8.26 -28.38 24.97
CA GLY A 32 -7.28 -29.42 24.78
C GLY A 32 -6.17 -28.98 25.69
N LYS A 33 -5.90 -29.78 26.73
CA LYS A 33 -4.82 -29.53 27.66
C LYS A 33 -3.67 -28.97 26.85
N MET A 34 -3.42 -27.63 27.00
CA MET A 34 -2.12 -27.11 26.66
C MET A 34 -1.17 -28.12 27.27
N GLN A 35 -0.39 -28.82 26.44
CA GLN A 35 0.77 -29.52 26.95
C GLN A 35 1.44 -28.48 27.82
N SER A 36 1.50 -28.74 29.12
CA SER A 36 2.08 -27.85 30.11
C SER A 36 3.40 -27.40 29.51
N MET A 37 3.48 -26.12 29.07
CA MET A 37 4.76 -25.52 28.74
C MET A 37 5.60 -25.76 29.98
N ASP A 38 6.62 -26.60 29.82
CA ASP A 38 7.53 -26.90 30.89
C ASP A 38 8.12 -25.58 31.33
N SER A 39 7.84 -25.19 32.58
CA SER A 39 8.26 -23.93 33.17
C SER A 39 9.79 -23.73 33.21
N SER A 40 10.54 -24.75 32.75
CA SER A 40 12.00 -24.75 32.63
C SER A 40 12.52 -24.01 31.37
N GLY A 41 11.65 -23.64 30.42
CA GLY A 41 12.02 -22.91 29.18
C GLY A 41 11.84 -21.40 29.23
N LEU A 42 11.12 -20.86 30.21
CA LEU A 42 10.89 -19.42 30.38
C LEU A 42 12.09 -18.81 31.11
N ARG A 43 13.01 -18.18 30.40
CA ARG A 43 14.02 -17.33 31.03
C ARG A 43 13.31 -16.11 31.63
N ALA A 44 13.07 -16.14 32.93
CA ALA A 44 12.76 -14.93 33.67
C ALA A 44 13.98 -14.01 33.59
N SER A 45 13.76 -12.71 33.33
CA SER A 45 14.77 -11.69 33.54
C SER A 45 15.28 -11.76 35.00
N SER A 46 16.45 -11.18 35.27
CA SER A 46 17.08 -11.20 36.63
C SER A 46 16.17 -10.66 37.73
N ASP A 47 15.05 -10.02 37.37
CA ASP A 47 14.03 -9.47 38.30
C ASP A 47 12.70 -10.27 38.32
N GLY A 48 12.66 -11.45 37.66
CA GLY A 48 11.49 -12.33 37.63
C GLY A 48 10.40 -11.94 36.63
N ARG A 49 10.63 -10.94 35.77
CA ARG A 49 9.69 -10.57 34.69
C ARG A 49 9.82 -11.51 33.52
N ILE A 50 8.69 -11.81 32.88
CA ILE A 50 8.63 -12.59 31.65
C ILE A 50 9.14 -11.73 30.49
N ASP A 51 10.04 -12.27 29.65
CA ASP A 51 10.40 -11.63 28.39
C ASP A 51 9.22 -11.76 27.40
N PRO A 52 8.51 -10.67 27.09
CA PRO A 52 7.34 -10.72 26.21
C PRO A 52 7.71 -11.20 24.81
N THR A 53 8.92 -10.93 24.33
CA THR A 53 9.42 -11.33 23.01
C THR A 53 9.44 -12.85 22.87
N GLN A 54 10.01 -13.55 23.86
CA GLN A 54 10.14 -14.99 23.80
C GLN A 54 8.79 -15.70 23.96
N VAL A 55 7.91 -15.18 24.81
CA VAL A 55 6.55 -15.73 24.96
C VAL A 55 5.76 -15.53 23.69
N PHE A 56 5.77 -14.31 23.13
CA PHE A 56 5.03 -13.96 21.94
C PHE A 56 5.38 -14.85 20.73
N LEU A 57 6.65 -15.11 20.48
CA LEU A 57 7.12 -15.94 19.35
C LEU A 57 6.47 -17.33 19.27
N ASN A 58 5.99 -17.86 20.41
CA ASN A 58 5.41 -19.19 20.53
C ASN A 58 3.86 -19.19 20.50
N ILE A 59 3.18 -18.03 20.49
CA ILE A 59 1.73 -17.97 20.51
C ILE A 59 1.10 -18.13 19.11
N PRO A 60 1.60 -17.50 18.03
CA PRO A 60 0.92 -17.52 16.73
C PRO A 60 0.69 -18.93 16.18
N SER A 61 -0.56 -19.23 15.79
CA SER A 61 -1.03 -20.56 15.35
C SER A 61 -1.48 -20.55 13.90
N THR A 62 -0.97 -21.47 13.11
CA THR A 62 -1.38 -21.68 11.71
C THR A 62 -2.85 -22.08 11.59
N ASP A 63 -3.37 -22.86 12.54
CA ASP A 63 -4.78 -23.30 12.52
C ASP A 63 -5.75 -22.15 12.78
N ARG A 64 -5.42 -21.22 13.71
CA ARG A 64 -6.24 -20.03 13.92
C ARG A 64 -6.16 -19.08 12.73
N LEU A 65 -4.96 -18.86 12.19
CA LEU A 65 -4.77 -18.03 10.99
C LEU A 65 -5.62 -18.52 9.81
N ARG A 66 -5.67 -19.84 9.56
CA ARG A 66 -6.52 -20.42 8.53
C ARG A 66 -8.01 -20.12 8.76
N LYS A 67 -8.50 -20.26 10.00
CA LYS A 67 -9.90 -19.97 10.34
C LYS A 67 -10.24 -18.48 10.17
N TYR A 68 -9.35 -17.59 10.55
CA TYR A 68 -9.56 -16.15 10.35
C TYR A 68 -9.54 -15.78 8.86
N LEU A 69 -8.62 -16.34 8.08
CA LEU A 69 -8.57 -16.17 6.63
C LEU A 69 -9.89 -16.62 5.98
N GLU A 70 -10.35 -17.83 6.29
CA GLU A 70 -11.61 -18.39 5.80
C GLU A 70 -12.82 -17.51 6.18
N TYR A 71 -12.82 -16.96 7.39
CA TYR A 71 -13.88 -16.05 7.85
C TYR A 71 -13.91 -14.76 7.04
N TYR A 72 -12.76 -14.06 6.95
CA TYR A 72 -12.71 -12.74 6.29
C TYR A 72 -12.93 -12.83 4.78
N SER A 73 -12.59 -13.93 4.14
CA SER A 73 -12.81 -14.15 2.71
C SER A 73 -14.11 -14.91 2.38
N SER A 74 -14.98 -15.18 3.35
CA SER A 74 -16.18 -16.02 3.16
C SER A 74 -17.35 -15.36 2.43
N GLY A 75 -17.18 -14.15 1.88
CA GLY A 75 -18.25 -13.48 1.14
C GLY A 75 -17.83 -12.07 0.71
N ALA A 76 -18.70 -11.42 -0.05
CA ALA A 76 -18.45 -10.07 -0.51
C ALA A 76 -18.32 -9.08 0.65
N HIS A 77 -17.26 -8.31 0.66
CA HIS A 77 -16.97 -7.28 1.66
C HIS A 77 -16.40 -6.01 1.03
N VAL A 78 -17.04 -5.60 -0.05
CA VAL A 78 -16.80 -4.28 -0.65
C VAL A 78 -17.07 -3.20 0.39
N ALA A 79 -16.28 -2.15 0.33
CA ALA A 79 -16.33 -1.03 1.27
C ALA A 79 -17.77 -0.56 1.59
N GLY A 80 -18.04 -0.39 2.89
CA GLY A 80 -19.35 0.08 3.39
C GLY A 80 -20.51 -0.93 3.29
N ILE A 81 -20.27 -2.17 2.82
CA ILE A 81 -21.34 -3.18 2.66
C ILE A 81 -21.38 -4.16 3.82
N ASN A 82 -20.24 -4.63 4.31
CA ASN A 82 -20.18 -5.70 5.31
C ASN A 82 -19.87 -5.20 6.73
N ARG A 83 -20.86 -4.58 7.37
CA ARG A 83 -20.79 -4.17 8.78
C ARG A 83 -20.55 -5.34 9.75
N THR A 84 -21.03 -6.54 9.40
CA THR A 84 -20.91 -7.71 10.28
C THR A 84 -19.45 -8.10 10.55
N GLN A 85 -18.57 -7.95 9.58
CA GLN A 85 -17.13 -8.18 9.81
C GLN A 85 -16.52 -7.14 10.75
N ALA A 86 -16.95 -5.89 10.71
CA ALA A 86 -16.53 -4.86 11.65
C ALA A 86 -17.00 -5.19 13.07
N GLU A 87 -18.26 -5.59 13.22
CA GLU A 87 -18.85 -6.00 14.51
C GLU A 87 -18.16 -7.26 15.08
N TYR A 88 -17.82 -8.21 14.23
CA TYR A 88 -17.04 -9.40 14.64
C TYR A 88 -15.63 -9.00 15.12
N THR A 89 -14.94 -8.14 14.39
CA THR A 89 -13.60 -7.65 14.76
C THR A 89 -13.63 -6.92 16.10
N ASP A 90 -14.60 -6.02 16.31
CA ASP A 90 -14.79 -5.28 17.56
C ASP A 90 -15.09 -6.22 18.73
N ALA A 91 -16.01 -7.16 18.56
CA ALA A 91 -16.34 -8.16 19.56
C ALA A 91 -15.14 -9.05 19.91
N PHE A 92 -14.35 -9.44 18.91
CA PHE A 92 -13.15 -10.24 19.10
C PHE A 92 -12.08 -9.48 19.91
N PHE A 93 -11.82 -8.23 19.57
CA PHE A 93 -10.88 -7.39 20.33
C PHE A 93 -11.30 -7.29 21.81
N LYS A 94 -12.57 -6.98 22.07
CA LYS A 94 -13.12 -6.93 23.43
C LYS A 94 -12.98 -8.25 24.20
N ALA A 95 -13.23 -9.38 23.53
CA ALA A 95 -13.10 -10.70 24.12
C ALA A 95 -11.65 -11.03 24.55
N HIS A 96 -10.66 -10.38 23.93
CA HIS A 96 -9.24 -10.52 24.25
C HIS A 96 -8.69 -9.38 25.14
N GLY A 97 -9.58 -8.59 25.75
CA GLY A 97 -9.20 -7.55 26.72
C GLY A 97 -8.65 -6.26 26.06
N ILE A 98 -8.93 -6.06 24.80
CA ILE A 98 -8.59 -4.86 24.03
C ILE A 98 -9.81 -3.94 24.05
N ASP A 99 -9.68 -2.71 24.53
CA ASP A 99 -10.74 -1.70 24.48
C ASP A 99 -10.93 -1.24 23.05
N SER A 100 -12.09 -1.54 22.45
CA SER A 100 -12.32 -1.26 21.03
C SER A 100 -13.68 -0.63 20.75
N LYS A 101 -13.75 0.05 19.62
CA LYS A 101 -14.98 0.67 19.10
C LYS A 101 -14.97 0.73 17.59
N ILE A 102 -16.17 0.72 17.00
CA ILE A 102 -16.38 1.06 15.60
C ILE A 102 -16.44 2.58 15.47
N VAL A 103 -15.70 3.13 14.52
CA VAL A 103 -15.70 4.56 14.15
C VAL A 103 -16.22 4.66 12.73
N GLU A 104 -17.27 5.45 12.51
CA GLU A 104 -17.92 5.58 11.21
C GLU A 104 -17.54 6.90 10.54
N TYR A 105 -17.33 6.83 9.22
CA TYR A 105 -17.22 7.97 8.32
C TYR A 105 -18.21 7.79 7.16
N PHE A 106 -18.49 8.85 6.43
CA PHE A 106 -19.56 8.85 5.42
C PHE A 106 -19.05 9.41 4.08
N PRO A 107 -18.09 8.77 3.44
CA PRO A 107 -17.56 9.21 2.15
C PRO A 107 -18.57 9.06 1.02
N TRP A 108 -18.33 9.78 -0.06
CA TRP A 108 -19.06 9.69 -1.31
C TRP A 108 -18.41 8.63 -2.21
N MET A 109 -19.11 7.54 -2.47
CA MET A 109 -18.59 6.36 -3.17
C MET A 109 -19.57 5.89 -4.25
N ASN A 110 -19.07 5.17 -5.27
CA ASN A 110 -19.91 4.61 -6.32
C ASN A 110 -19.98 3.08 -6.27
N TYR A 111 -21.09 2.55 -6.80
CA TYR A 111 -21.35 1.11 -6.90
C TYR A 111 -21.84 0.76 -8.31
N PRO A 112 -21.52 -0.46 -8.84
CA PRO A 112 -21.92 -0.86 -10.18
C PRO A 112 -23.44 -1.12 -10.27
N VAL A 113 -24.04 -0.69 -11.38
CA VAL A 113 -25.46 -0.93 -11.69
C VAL A 113 -25.60 -1.75 -12.98
N ASP A 114 -24.94 -1.34 -14.08
CA ASP A 114 -24.96 -2.05 -15.36
C ASP A 114 -23.68 -1.71 -16.16
N GLN A 115 -22.91 -2.72 -16.52
CA GLN A 115 -21.71 -2.59 -17.30
C GLN A 115 -21.81 -3.42 -18.59
N ARG A 116 -21.51 -2.81 -19.74
CA ARG A 116 -21.48 -3.47 -21.03
C ARG A 116 -20.35 -2.93 -21.91
N VAL A 117 -19.73 -3.83 -22.66
CA VAL A 117 -18.76 -3.50 -23.69
C VAL A 117 -19.14 -4.28 -24.95
N THR A 118 -19.39 -3.57 -26.06
CA THR A 118 -19.76 -4.18 -27.33
C THR A 118 -18.93 -3.63 -28.48
N LEU A 119 -18.50 -4.52 -29.38
CA LEU A 119 -17.87 -4.18 -30.65
C LEU A 119 -18.90 -4.38 -31.75
N PHE A 120 -19.15 -3.37 -32.57
CA PHE A 120 -20.21 -3.40 -33.57
C PHE A 120 -19.88 -2.57 -34.81
N ASN A 121 -20.58 -2.83 -35.90
CA ASN A 121 -20.51 -2.02 -37.11
C ASN A 121 -21.55 -0.89 -37.03
N GLU A 122 -21.11 0.37 -37.04
CA GLU A 122 -21.99 1.53 -36.91
C GLU A 122 -23.00 1.64 -38.06
N SER A 123 -22.64 1.26 -39.31
CA SER A 123 -23.52 1.40 -40.45
C SER A 123 -24.61 0.35 -40.48
N THR A 124 -24.35 -0.89 -40.03
CA THR A 124 -25.30 -2.00 -40.04
C THR A 124 -25.93 -2.26 -38.67
N GLN A 125 -25.41 -1.67 -37.61
CA GLN A 125 -25.77 -1.91 -36.17
C GLN A 125 -25.55 -3.38 -35.78
N GLU A 126 -24.79 -4.16 -36.54
CA GLU A 126 -24.50 -5.55 -36.24
C GLU A 126 -23.45 -5.66 -35.13
N ILE A 127 -23.81 -6.33 -34.04
CA ILE A 127 -22.88 -6.65 -32.97
C ILE A 127 -21.95 -7.78 -33.37
N LYS A 128 -20.66 -7.51 -33.42
CA LYS A 128 -19.61 -8.49 -33.77
C LYS A 128 -19.09 -9.22 -32.52
N PHE A 129 -19.07 -8.52 -31.40
CA PHE A 129 -18.65 -9.09 -30.11
C PHE A 129 -19.30 -8.34 -28.95
N ALA A 130 -19.64 -9.08 -27.89
CA ALA A 130 -20.05 -8.52 -26.60
C ALA A 130 -19.19 -9.17 -25.50
N ALA A 131 -18.51 -8.34 -24.70
CA ALA A 131 -17.67 -8.83 -23.62
C ALA A 131 -18.51 -9.54 -22.54
N SER A 132 -17.98 -10.62 -22.01
CA SER A 132 -18.61 -11.37 -20.93
C SER A 132 -18.71 -10.55 -19.66
N LEU A 133 -17.64 -9.80 -19.31
CA LEU A 133 -17.50 -9.02 -18.06
C LEU A 133 -17.71 -9.85 -16.80
N LYS A 134 -17.56 -11.16 -16.90
CA LYS A 134 -17.70 -12.15 -15.82
C LYS A 134 -16.56 -13.15 -15.86
N GLU A 135 -16.18 -13.57 -14.71
CA GLU A 135 -15.20 -14.63 -14.50
C GLU A 135 -15.87 -15.99 -14.52
N ASP A 136 -15.15 -17.01 -14.98
CA ASP A 136 -15.68 -18.37 -15.05
C ASP A 136 -15.74 -19.00 -13.65
N VAL A 137 -16.68 -19.90 -13.48
CA VAL A 137 -16.75 -20.75 -12.30
C VAL A 137 -15.63 -21.78 -12.35
N ILE A 138 -14.82 -21.84 -11.29
CA ILE A 138 -13.75 -22.82 -11.14
C ILE A 138 -14.21 -23.99 -10.27
N PRO A 139 -14.29 -25.22 -10.82
CA PRO A 139 -14.69 -26.37 -10.04
C PRO A 139 -13.86 -26.57 -8.77
N GLY A 140 -14.54 -26.67 -7.62
CA GLY A 140 -13.89 -26.83 -6.33
C GLY A 140 -13.35 -25.54 -5.70
N ASP A 141 -13.64 -24.38 -6.28
CA ASP A 141 -13.47 -23.06 -5.67
C ASP A 141 -14.85 -22.38 -5.52
N PRO A 142 -15.54 -22.59 -4.38
CA PRO A 142 -16.92 -22.15 -4.21
C PRO A 142 -17.08 -20.63 -4.27
N LEU A 143 -16.03 -19.85 -3.97
CA LEU A 143 -16.12 -18.39 -4.04
C LEU A 143 -16.14 -17.88 -5.48
N SER A 144 -15.69 -18.66 -6.45
CA SER A 144 -15.87 -18.32 -7.87
C SER A 144 -17.35 -18.35 -8.32
N GLU A 145 -18.23 -19.04 -7.58
CA GLU A 145 -19.67 -19.15 -7.84
C GLU A 145 -20.51 -18.17 -7.02
N ASP A 146 -19.91 -17.38 -6.11
CA ASP A 146 -20.69 -16.51 -5.22
C ASP A 146 -21.52 -15.51 -6.05
N PRO A 147 -22.86 -15.50 -5.93
CA PRO A 147 -23.72 -14.59 -6.67
C PRO A 147 -23.53 -13.12 -6.30
N ASN A 148 -22.86 -12.85 -5.18
CA ASN A 148 -22.53 -11.50 -4.72
C ASN A 148 -21.19 -10.99 -5.25
N ASN A 149 -20.49 -11.77 -6.05
CA ASN A 149 -19.25 -11.33 -6.68
C ASN A 149 -19.49 -10.08 -7.53
N LEU A 150 -18.64 -9.08 -7.34
CA LEU A 150 -18.71 -7.83 -8.07
C LEU A 150 -18.50 -8.08 -9.59
N PRO A 151 -19.30 -7.46 -10.48
CA PRO A 151 -19.03 -7.49 -11.91
C PRO A 151 -17.72 -6.80 -12.25
N ALA A 152 -17.35 -6.77 -13.53
CA ALA A 152 -16.26 -5.94 -14.02
C ALA A 152 -16.52 -4.47 -13.66
N PHE A 153 -15.73 -3.90 -12.76
CA PHE A 153 -16.00 -2.59 -12.19
C PHE A 153 -14.71 -1.88 -11.77
N HIS A 154 -14.70 -0.56 -11.99
CA HIS A 154 -13.70 0.33 -11.41
C HIS A 154 -14.37 1.30 -10.42
N GLY A 155 -13.89 1.32 -9.19
CA GLY A 155 -14.26 2.34 -8.21
C GLY A 155 -13.93 3.74 -8.72
N TYR A 156 -14.82 4.70 -8.51
CA TYR A 156 -14.72 6.06 -9.00
C TYR A 156 -14.61 6.22 -10.54
N SER A 157 -14.96 5.20 -11.30
CA SER A 157 -15.17 5.35 -12.73
C SER A 157 -16.41 6.22 -13.01
N ALA A 158 -16.32 7.12 -13.97
CA ALA A 158 -17.45 7.97 -14.34
C ALA A 158 -18.64 7.15 -14.86
N ASP A 159 -19.85 7.60 -14.54
CA ASP A 159 -21.07 7.15 -15.21
C ASP A 159 -21.05 7.59 -16.68
N GLY A 160 -21.46 6.72 -17.59
CA GLY A 160 -21.48 7.09 -19.00
C GLY A 160 -21.86 5.97 -19.98
N ASN A 161 -22.31 6.42 -21.13
CA ASN A 161 -22.57 5.57 -22.30
C ASN A 161 -21.90 6.21 -23.52
N VAL A 162 -20.75 5.68 -23.92
CA VAL A 162 -19.90 6.28 -24.94
C VAL A 162 -19.60 5.31 -26.06
N THR A 163 -19.48 5.85 -27.28
CA THR A 163 -19.15 5.09 -28.48
C THR A 163 -17.99 5.75 -29.21
N GLY A 164 -17.08 4.95 -29.76
CA GLY A 164 -15.99 5.42 -30.59
C GLY A 164 -15.19 4.28 -31.21
N GLN A 165 -14.42 4.60 -32.24
CA GLN A 165 -13.43 3.67 -32.74
C GLN A 165 -12.40 3.31 -31.70
N LEU A 166 -11.87 2.10 -31.73
CA LEU A 166 -10.89 1.61 -30.80
C LEU A 166 -9.47 2.02 -31.18
N VAL A 167 -8.67 2.44 -30.19
CA VAL A 167 -7.23 2.67 -30.31
C VAL A 167 -6.51 1.89 -29.18
N TYR A 168 -5.48 1.13 -29.52
CA TYR A 168 -4.61 0.50 -28.55
C TYR A 168 -3.46 1.43 -28.17
N ALA A 169 -3.28 1.64 -26.87
CA ALA A 169 -2.30 2.57 -26.33
C ALA A 169 -1.36 1.93 -25.28
N ASN A 170 -0.85 0.73 -25.59
CA ASN A 170 0.15 0.03 -24.78
C ASN A 170 -0.25 -0.05 -23.29
N TYR A 171 0.56 0.48 -22.37
CA TYR A 171 0.25 0.57 -20.94
C TYR A 171 -0.53 1.83 -20.54
N GLY A 172 -0.84 2.71 -21.51
CA GLY A 172 -1.60 3.95 -21.23
C GLY A 172 -0.86 4.94 -20.36
N THR A 173 0.47 4.94 -20.41
CA THR A 173 1.30 5.98 -19.78
C THR A 173 1.21 7.28 -20.60
N VAL A 174 1.60 8.40 -19.99
CA VAL A 174 1.69 9.68 -20.73
C VAL A 174 2.63 9.56 -21.93
N ASP A 175 3.74 8.83 -21.79
CA ASP A 175 4.70 8.60 -22.87
C ASP A 175 4.12 7.74 -24.00
N ASP A 176 3.25 6.78 -23.70
CA ASP A 176 2.55 5.98 -24.70
C ASP A 176 1.60 6.84 -25.56
N PHE A 177 0.83 7.73 -24.92
CA PHE A 177 -0.03 8.67 -25.63
C PHE A 177 0.78 9.66 -26.48
N GLU A 178 1.92 10.14 -25.97
CA GLU A 178 2.84 10.97 -26.76
C GLU A 178 3.47 10.21 -27.94
N ALA A 179 3.77 8.92 -27.78
CA ALA A 179 4.25 8.08 -28.90
C ALA A 179 3.19 7.96 -29.98
N LEU A 180 1.92 7.72 -29.63
CA LEU A 180 0.80 7.71 -30.59
C LEU A 180 0.66 9.05 -31.32
N ARG A 181 0.69 10.17 -30.57
CA ARG A 181 0.61 11.52 -31.14
C ARG A 181 1.73 11.78 -32.16
N LYS A 182 2.98 11.41 -31.82
CA LYS A 182 4.14 11.51 -32.72
C LYS A 182 4.00 10.62 -33.96
N ALA A 183 3.36 9.46 -33.80
CA ALA A 183 3.05 8.55 -34.92
C ALA A 183 1.87 9.00 -35.78
N GLY A 184 1.21 10.11 -35.45
CA GLY A 184 0.06 10.68 -36.17
C GLY A 184 -1.27 10.00 -35.84
N ILE A 185 -1.35 9.28 -34.71
CA ILE A 185 -2.55 8.58 -34.27
C ILE A 185 -3.21 9.38 -33.17
N SER A 186 -4.44 9.84 -33.39
CA SER A 186 -5.25 10.58 -32.42
C SER A 186 -6.19 9.64 -31.67
N VAL A 187 -6.28 9.84 -30.37
CA VAL A 187 -7.26 9.18 -29.49
C VAL A 187 -8.48 10.07 -29.20
N GLU A 188 -8.47 11.32 -29.69
CA GLU A 188 -9.57 12.27 -29.47
C GLU A 188 -10.89 11.71 -30.01
N GLY A 189 -11.91 11.71 -29.14
CA GLY A 189 -13.24 11.21 -29.46
C GLY A 189 -13.35 9.67 -29.57
N LYS A 190 -12.30 8.91 -29.22
CA LYS A 190 -12.22 7.46 -29.40
C LYS A 190 -12.28 6.71 -28.06
N VAL A 191 -12.44 5.40 -28.12
CA VAL A 191 -12.27 4.48 -27.00
C VAL A 191 -10.85 3.94 -27.03
N VAL A 192 -10.21 3.88 -25.86
CA VAL A 192 -8.82 3.43 -25.74
C VAL A 192 -8.78 2.08 -25.00
N LEU A 193 -7.95 1.14 -25.50
CA LEU A 193 -7.63 -0.13 -24.84
C LEU A 193 -6.17 -0.09 -24.39
N VAL A 194 -5.95 -0.38 -23.09
CA VAL A 194 -4.60 -0.39 -22.50
C VAL A 194 -4.38 -1.60 -21.61
N ARG A 195 -3.12 -1.92 -21.34
CA ARG A 195 -2.71 -2.97 -20.40
C ARG A 195 -2.57 -2.42 -18.97
N TYR A 196 -2.80 -3.26 -17.96
CA TYR A 196 -2.31 -3.01 -16.62
C TYR A 196 -0.78 -3.04 -16.57
N GLY A 197 -0.18 -2.52 -15.50
CA GLY A 197 1.26 -2.46 -15.31
C GLY A 197 1.84 -1.05 -15.49
N TYR A 198 3.07 -0.84 -15.06
CA TYR A 198 3.90 0.37 -15.10
C TYR A 198 3.41 1.55 -14.27
N VAL A 199 2.14 1.93 -14.36
CA VAL A 199 1.57 3.04 -13.59
C VAL A 199 0.20 2.66 -13.02
N PHE A 200 -0.20 3.32 -11.97
CA PHE A 200 -1.50 3.13 -11.34
C PHE A 200 -2.65 3.34 -12.33
N ARG A 201 -3.71 2.54 -12.22
CA ARG A 201 -4.83 2.53 -13.18
C ARG A 201 -5.54 3.87 -13.32
N GLY A 202 -5.64 4.65 -12.25
CA GLY A 202 -6.22 6.01 -12.28
C GLY A 202 -5.42 6.98 -13.15
N ILE A 203 -4.09 6.84 -13.22
CA ILE A 203 -3.21 7.61 -14.12
C ILE A 203 -3.49 7.29 -15.58
N LYS A 204 -3.74 6.02 -15.91
CA LYS A 204 -4.08 5.61 -17.30
C LYS A 204 -5.36 6.28 -17.77
N VAL A 205 -6.38 6.31 -16.90
CA VAL A 205 -7.66 7.01 -17.19
C VAL A 205 -7.43 8.52 -17.34
N GLN A 206 -6.65 9.12 -16.44
CA GLN A 206 -6.29 10.53 -16.51
C GLN A 206 -5.54 10.87 -17.81
N ALA A 207 -4.56 10.06 -18.20
CA ALA A 207 -3.79 10.27 -19.42
C ALA A 207 -4.68 10.16 -20.66
N ALA A 208 -5.58 9.16 -20.72
CA ALA A 208 -6.55 9.02 -21.79
C ALA A 208 -7.49 10.25 -21.88
N GLU A 209 -8.02 10.71 -20.75
CA GLU A 209 -8.87 11.90 -20.66
C GLU A 209 -8.15 13.17 -21.14
N MET A 210 -6.90 13.37 -20.73
CA MET A 210 -6.08 14.51 -21.15
C MET A 210 -5.84 14.56 -22.67
N HIS A 211 -5.86 13.41 -23.34
CA HIS A 211 -5.71 13.32 -24.80
C HIS A 211 -7.05 13.26 -25.54
N GLY A 212 -8.18 13.48 -24.83
CA GLY A 212 -9.52 13.60 -25.42
C GLY A 212 -10.22 12.28 -25.72
N ALA A 213 -9.78 11.15 -25.14
CA ALA A 213 -10.51 9.89 -25.22
C ALA A 213 -11.89 10.00 -24.56
N ARG A 214 -12.89 9.29 -25.07
CA ARG A 214 -14.25 9.25 -24.52
C ARG A 214 -14.44 8.18 -23.45
N GLY A 215 -13.62 7.14 -23.45
CA GLY A 215 -13.66 6.04 -22.52
C GLY A 215 -12.43 5.16 -22.64
N ILE A 216 -12.19 4.33 -21.65
CA ILE A 216 -11.00 3.48 -21.58
C ILE A 216 -11.35 2.09 -21.07
N LEU A 217 -10.74 1.08 -21.68
CA LEU A 217 -10.76 -0.31 -21.28
C LEU A 217 -9.37 -0.73 -20.82
N ILE A 218 -9.25 -1.40 -19.68
CA ILE A 218 -7.97 -1.81 -19.12
C ILE A 218 -7.96 -3.33 -18.90
N TYR A 219 -6.96 -4.05 -19.42
CA TYR A 219 -6.87 -5.50 -19.28
C TYR A 219 -5.51 -5.95 -18.74
N SER A 220 -5.47 -7.08 -18.04
CA SER A 220 -4.22 -7.71 -17.63
C SER A 220 -3.68 -8.55 -18.78
N ASP A 221 -2.49 -8.19 -19.30
CA ASP A 221 -1.87 -8.93 -20.38
C ASP A 221 -1.24 -10.24 -19.88
N PRO A 222 -1.43 -11.38 -20.57
CA PRO A 222 -0.92 -12.66 -20.11
C PRO A 222 0.61 -12.81 -20.12
N ALA A 223 1.36 -11.90 -20.79
CA ALA A 223 2.82 -11.86 -20.67
C ALA A 223 3.27 -11.25 -19.33
N ASP A 224 2.50 -10.30 -18.81
CA ASP A 224 2.79 -9.62 -17.55
C ASP A 224 2.26 -10.41 -16.34
N ASP A 225 1.03 -10.93 -16.45
CA ASP A 225 0.32 -11.67 -15.41
C ASP A 225 -0.62 -12.72 -16.04
N GLY A 226 -0.12 -13.92 -16.29
CA GLY A 226 -0.89 -15.01 -16.91
C GLY A 226 0.01 -16.14 -17.41
N TYR A 227 -0.43 -16.83 -18.44
CA TYR A 227 0.26 -18.01 -18.97
C TYR A 227 1.70 -17.75 -19.48
N GLY A 228 2.05 -16.51 -19.75
CA GLY A 228 3.43 -16.11 -20.08
C GLY A 228 4.41 -16.25 -18.90
N LYS A 229 3.90 -16.28 -17.66
CA LYS A 229 4.68 -16.46 -16.43
C LYS A 229 4.67 -17.91 -15.92
N GLY A 230 3.65 -18.70 -16.28
CA GLY A 230 3.49 -20.10 -15.84
C GLY A 230 2.06 -20.59 -15.97
N ALA A 231 1.77 -21.73 -15.37
CA ALA A 231 0.43 -22.31 -15.42
C ALA A 231 -0.60 -21.39 -14.79
N ALA A 232 -1.70 -21.15 -15.51
CA ALA A 232 -2.79 -20.30 -15.05
C ALA A 232 -3.71 -21.08 -14.07
N TYR A 233 -4.42 -20.35 -13.23
CA TYR A 233 -5.42 -20.93 -12.32
C TYR A 233 -6.55 -21.60 -13.13
N PRO A 234 -7.03 -22.82 -12.78
CA PRO A 234 -6.74 -23.55 -11.52
C PRO A 234 -5.51 -24.47 -11.53
N ASP A 235 -4.79 -24.61 -12.64
CA ASP A 235 -3.65 -25.54 -12.76
C ASP A 235 -2.35 -24.98 -12.15
N GLY A 236 -2.31 -23.68 -11.87
CA GLY A 236 -1.19 -22.97 -11.28
C GLY A 236 -1.61 -21.60 -10.69
N PRO A 237 -0.66 -20.82 -10.20
CA PRO A 237 -0.98 -19.57 -9.48
C PRO A 237 -1.29 -18.37 -10.36
N TRP A 238 -1.01 -18.44 -11.68
CA TRP A 238 -1.09 -17.29 -12.56
C TRP A 238 -2.51 -16.97 -13.04
N ARG A 239 -2.71 -15.78 -13.56
CA ARG A 239 -4.02 -15.24 -13.96
C ARG A 239 -4.69 -16.09 -15.03
N ALA A 240 -5.93 -16.54 -14.74
CA ALA A 240 -6.80 -17.23 -15.67
C ALA A 240 -7.29 -16.29 -16.78
N GLU A 241 -7.67 -16.83 -17.93
CA GLU A 241 -8.07 -16.03 -19.10
C GLU A 241 -9.34 -15.19 -18.88
N SER A 242 -10.25 -15.65 -18.01
CA SER A 242 -11.46 -14.92 -17.65
C SER A 242 -11.30 -13.96 -16.48
N SER A 243 -10.15 -13.97 -15.80
CA SER A 243 -9.89 -13.17 -14.61
C SER A 243 -9.92 -11.67 -14.92
N ILE A 244 -10.63 -10.91 -14.09
CA ILE A 244 -10.83 -9.46 -14.23
C ILE A 244 -10.18 -8.76 -13.04
N GLN A 245 -9.26 -7.84 -13.28
CA GLN A 245 -8.66 -7.02 -12.24
C GLN A 245 -9.52 -5.77 -12.02
N ARG A 246 -10.24 -5.72 -10.91
CA ARG A 246 -11.01 -4.54 -10.46
C ARG A 246 -10.08 -3.47 -9.87
N GLY A 247 -10.62 -2.46 -9.24
CA GLY A 247 -9.85 -1.45 -8.52
C GLY A 247 -10.35 -0.03 -8.71
N SER A 248 -9.84 0.90 -7.92
CA SER A 248 -10.16 2.31 -8.03
C SER A 248 -9.40 3.00 -9.18
N VAL A 249 -10.07 3.90 -9.89
CA VAL A 249 -9.45 4.82 -10.87
C VAL A 249 -9.39 6.27 -10.35
N MET A 250 -9.48 6.44 -9.03
CA MET A 250 -9.24 7.74 -8.38
C MET A 250 -7.83 8.25 -8.73
N ARG A 251 -7.64 9.56 -8.79
CA ARG A 251 -6.32 10.19 -8.92
C ARG A 251 -5.65 10.29 -7.54
N LEU A 252 -5.20 9.15 -7.00
CA LEU A 252 -4.61 9.06 -5.65
C LEU A 252 -3.45 10.02 -5.43
N GLN A 253 -2.68 10.30 -6.48
CA GLN A 253 -1.55 11.22 -6.41
C GLN A 253 -1.96 12.70 -6.22
N VAL A 254 -3.25 13.03 -6.34
CA VAL A 254 -3.78 14.38 -6.06
C VAL A 254 -4.16 14.49 -4.59
N TYR A 255 -5.00 13.60 -4.11
CA TYR A 255 -5.29 13.31 -2.70
C TYR A 255 -6.06 11.99 -2.56
N PRO A 256 -5.83 11.18 -1.52
CA PRO A 256 -6.65 10.02 -1.14
C PRO A 256 -7.86 10.45 -0.29
N GLY A 257 -8.66 9.49 0.16
CA GLY A 257 -9.82 9.76 1.02
C GLY A 257 -11.08 10.15 0.25
N ASP A 258 -12.07 10.70 0.94
CA ASP A 258 -13.32 11.14 0.33
C ASP A 258 -13.07 12.25 -0.69
N PRO A 259 -13.48 12.08 -1.96
CA PRO A 259 -13.36 13.14 -2.97
C PRO A 259 -13.98 14.48 -2.59
N LEU A 260 -14.99 14.48 -1.70
CA LEU A 260 -15.77 15.67 -1.38
C LEU A 260 -15.35 16.35 -0.07
N THR A 261 -14.41 15.77 0.68
CA THR A 261 -13.89 16.36 1.94
C THR A 261 -12.34 16.40 1.96
N PRO A 262 -11.68 17.00 0.96
CA PRO A 262 -10.22 16.97 0.86
C PRO A 262 -9.55 17.69 2.05
N GLY A 263 -8.81 16.93 2.87
CA GLY A 263 -8.04 17.46 4.00
C GLY A 263 -8.80 17.57 5.32
N TYR A 264 -10.01 17.02 5.41
CA TYR A 264 -10.79 16.92 6.64
C TYR A 264 -11.77 15.74 6.59
N ALA A 265 -12.04 15.14 7.75
CA ALA A 265 -12.80 13.90 7.83
C ALA A 265 -14.25 14.00 7.35
N SER A 266 -14.69 12.99 6.60
CA SER A 266 -16.06 12.85 6.07
C SER A 266 -17.05 12.39 7.14
N THR A 267 -17.16 13.14 8.26
CA THR A 267 -18.19 12.90 9.27
C THR A 267 -19.59 13.07 8.68
N GLU A 268 -20.62 12.61 9.38
CA GLU A 268 -22.01 12.66 8.85
C GLU A 268 -22.43 14.05 8.41
N ASP A 269 -22.10 15.07 9.20
CA ASP A 269 -22.46 16.48 9.00
C ASP A 269 -21.33 17.32 8.37
N ALA A 270 -20.23 16.71 7.93
CA ALA A 270 -19.13 17.44 7.30
C ALA A 270 -19.60 18.21 6.06
N PRO A 271 -19.17 19.46 5.86
CA PRO A 271 -19.43 20.17 4.61
C PRO A 271 -18.74 19.44 3.45
N ARG A 272 -19.36 19.41 2.29
CA ARG A 272 -18.82 18.74 1.10
C ARG A 272 -18.75 19.70 -0.06
N ILE A 273 -17.65 19.61 -0.83
CA ILE A 273 -17.54 20.31 -2.10
C ILE A 273 -18.51 19.70 -3.13
N ASP A 274 -18.81 20.44 -4.19
CA ASP A 274 -19.57 19.88 -5.32
C ASP A 274 -18.73 18.79 -6.04
N PRO A 275 -19.31 17.64 -6.39
CA PRO A 275 -18.59 16.59 -7.11
C PRO A 275 -17.81 17.05 -8.35
N LYS A 276 -18.32 18.06 -9.07
CA LYS A 276 -17.61 18.65 -10.23
C LYS A 276 -16.32 19.39 -9.88
N ASP A 277 -16.14 19.76 -8.59
CA ASP A 277 -14.97 20.47 -8.10
C ASP A 277 -13.92 19.49 -7.48
N ALA A 278 -14.25 18.20 -7.40
CA ALA A 278 -13.35 17.16 -6.92
C ALA A 278 -12.20 16.92 -7.91
N LYS A 279 -10.97 17.22 -7.49
CA LYS A 279 -9.78 17.16 -8.37
C LYS A 279 -9.23 15.76 -8.55
N ASN A 280 -9.59 14.82 -7.68
CA ASN A 280 -9.06 13.45 -7.67
C ASN A 280 -9.95 12.45 -8.41
N ILE A 281 -10.95 12.90 -9.19
CA ILE A 281 -11.86 12.06 -9.97
C ILE A 281 -11.60 12.24 -11.48
N ASN A 282 -11.67 11.13 -12.22
CA ASN A 282 -11.67 11.10 -13.68
C ASN A 282 -13.10 11.22 -14.22
N HIS A 283 -13.28 11.82 -15.42
CA HIS A 283 -14.60 12.14 -15.96
C HIS A 283 -15.01 11.28 -17.18
N ILE A 284 -14.19 10.32 -17.58
CA ILE A 284 -14.51 9.36 -18.64
C ILE A 284 -14.77 7.97 -18.04
N PRO A 285 -15.71 7.17 -18.61
CA PRO A 285 -15.99 5.83 -18.13
C PRO A 285 -14.81 4.89 -18.39
N SER A 286 -14.56 4.02 -17.42
CA SER A 286 -13.52 3.01 -17.44
C SER A 286 -14.08 1.66 -16.99
N ILE A 287 -13.78 0.57 -17.72
CA ILE A 287 -14.16 -0.80 -17.39
C ILE A 287 -12.93 -1.71 -17.46
N PRO A 288 -12.69 -2.58 -16.47
CA PRO A 288 -11.65 -3.60 -16.55
C PRO A 288 -12.11 -4.78 -17.40
N LEU A 289 -11.19 -5.38 -18.13
CA LEU A 289 -11.45 -6.56 -18.95
C LEU A 289 -10.53 -7.73 -18.59
N SER A 290 -11.03 -8.94 -18.79
CA SER A 290 -10.19 -10.14 -18.91
C SER A 290 -9.38 -10.09 -20.22
N TYR A 291 -8.24 -10.81 -20.30
CA TYR A 291 -7.55 -10.90 -21.59
C TYR A 291 -8.32 -11.74 -22.61
N ARG A 292 -9.24 -12.59 -22.18
CA ARG A 292 -10.20 -13.26 -23.04
C ARG A 292 -11.12 -12.26 -23.77
N ASP A 293 -11.67 -11.28 -23.03
CA ASP A 293 -12.53 -10.25 -23.61
C ASP A 293 -11.74 -9.18 -24.37
N ALA A 294 -10.47 -8.96 -24.06
CA ALA A 294 -9.61 -8.03 -24.79
C ALA A 294 -9.13 -8.59 -26.14
N GLU A 295 -8.99 -9.92 -26.29
CA GLU A 295 -8.50 -10.55 -27.50
C GLU A 295 -9.34 -10.20 -28.75
N PRO A 296 -10.69 -10.32 -28.80
CA PRO A 296 -11.49 -9.93 -29.95
C PRO A 296 -11.38 -8.43 -30.29
N LEU A 297 -11.19 -7.57 -29.29
CA LEU A 297 -11.00 -6.15 -29.49
C LEU A 297 -9.64 -5.86 -30.15
N LEU A 298 -8.57 -6.52 -29.71
CA LEU A 298 -7.24 -6.40 -30.34
C LEU A 298 -7.24 -6.93 -31.78
N ARG A 299 -7.91 -8.07 -32.04
CA ARG A 299 -8.05 -8.60 -33.41
C ARG A 299 -8.80 -7.64 -34.33
N SER A 300 -9.73 -6.84 -33.82
CA SER A 300 -10.42 -5.83 -34.62
C SER A 300 -9.54 -4.67 -35.06
N LEU A 301 -8.33 -4.56 -34.56
CA LEU A 301 -7.33 -3.55 -34.94
C LEU A 301 -6.36 -4.06 -35.99
N GLU A 302 -6.32 -5.37 -36.29
CA GLU A 302 -5.35 -5.95 -37.22
C GLU A 302 -5.40 -5.27 -38.59
N GLY A 303 -4.25 -4.82 -39.08
CA GLY A 303 -4.12 -4.05 -40.32
C GLY A 303 -4.49 -2.57 -40.23
N SER A 304 -4.89 -2.06 -39.05
CA SER A 304 -5.33 -0.66 -38.87
C SER A 304 -4.29 0.19 -38.15
N GLY A 305 -3.93 1.32 -38.70
CA GLY A 305 -2.98 2.26 -38.11
C GLY A 305 -1.51 1.85 -38.31
N LYS A 306 -0.77 1.73 -37.22
CA LYS A 306 0.64 1.30 -37.19
C LYS A 306 0.75 -0.07 -36.52
N LEU A 307 1.69 -0.88 -37.01
CA LEU A 307 2.09 -2.07 -36.24
C LEU A 307 2.70 -1.64 -34.89
N ALA A 308 2.23 -2.20 -33.79
CA ALA A 308 2.62 -1.74 -32.47
C ALA A 308 4.13 -1.90 -32.20
N SER A 309 4.77 -2.94 -32.75
CA SER A 309 6.21 -3.15 -32.68
C SER A 309 7.04 -2.00 -33.32
N ASP A 310 6.46 -1.21 -34.21
CA ASP A 310 7.14 -0.05 -34.79
C ASP A 310 7.30 1.10 -33.79
N LEU A 311 6.46 1.13 -32.77
CA LEU A 311 6.56 2.09 -31.66
C LEU A 311 7.50 1.62 -30.54
N GLY A 312 7.79 0.32 -30.48
CA GLY A 312 8.73 -0.28 -29.56
C GLY A 312 8.36 -1.72 -29.18
N SER A 313 9.35 -2.50 -28.74
CA SER A 313 9.13 -3.90 -28.36
C SER A 313 8.17 -4.06 -27.18
N SER A 314 8.11 -3.09 -26.27
CA SER A 314 7.19 -3.07 -25.14
C SER A 314 5.72 -2.90 -25.53
N TRP A 315 5.42 -2.55 -26.77
CA TRP A 315 4.05 -2.40 -27.28
C TRP A 315 3.39 -3.73 -27.64
N VAL A 316 4.13 -4.81 -27.64
CA VAL A 316 3.64 -6.15 -28.02
C VAL A 316 3.40 -6.97 -26.75
N GLY A 317 2.17 -7.46 -26.59
CA GLY A 317 1.76 -8.26 -25.45
C GLY A 317 1.76 -9.77 -25.69
N GLY A 318 1.35 -10.52 -24.67
CA GLY A 318 1.39 -12.00 -24.64
C GLY A 318 0.37 -12.68 -25.53
N LEU A 319 -0.69 -12.00 -25.99
CA LEU A 319 -1.67 -12.58 -26.88
C LEU A 319 -1.12 -12.90 -28.29
N THR A 320 0.11 -12.47 -28.60
CA THR A 320 0.84 -12.97 -29.79
C THR A 320 0.97 -14.48 -29.80
N GLN A 321 1.05 -15.14 -28.66
CA GLN A 321 1.08 -16.61 -28.55
C GLN A 321 -0.23 -17.25 -29.02
N ARG A 322 -1.32 -16.48 -29.11
CA ARG A 322 -2.62 -16.88 -29.69
C ARG A 322 -2.82 -16.36 -31.12
N GLY A 323 -1.76 -15.82 -31.74
CA GLY A 323 -1.80 -15.30 -33.09
C GLY A 323 -2.45 -13.92 -33.23
N VAL A 324 -2.50 -13.11 -32.18
CA VAL A 324 -2.93 -11.71 -32.25
C VAL A 324 -1.77 -10.85 -32.74
N GLU A 325 -1.96 -10.07 -33.77
CA GLU A 325 -1.06 -8.99 -34.14
C GLU A 325 -1.49 -7.68 -33.48
N TYR A 326 -0.57 -7.04 -32.74
CA TYR A 326 -0.85 -5.77 -32.08
C TYR A 326 -0.72 -4.60 -33.04
N TRP A 327 -1.83 -3.92 -33.26
CA TRP A 327 -1.94 -2.72 -34.11
C TRP A 327 -2.52 -1.56 -33.30
N THR A 328 -2.14 -0.35 -33.63
CA THR A 328 -2.58 0.83 -32.89
C THR A 328 -4.03 1.24 -33.14
N GLY A 329 -4.57 0.91 -34.31
CA GLY A 329 -5.85 1.45 -34.77
C GLY A 329 -5.72 2.86 -35.37
N PRO A 330 -6.82 3.62 -35.56
CA PRO A 330 -8.16 3.30 -35.08
C PRO A 330 -8.83 2.15 -35.83
N SER A 331 -9.69 1.39 -35.16
CA SER A 331 -10.45 0.28 -35.78
C SER A 331 -11.48 0.76 -36.81
N GLU A 332 -11.87 -0.14 -37.73
CA GLU A 332 -13.03 0.09 -38.63
C GLU A 332 -14.36 -0.03 -37.86
N LEU A 333 -14.43 -0.91 -36.90
CA LEU A 333 -15.59 -1.12 -36.02
C LEU A 333 -15.55 -0.14 -34.85
N SER A 334 -16.71 0.11 -34.25
CA SER A 334 -16.84 0.95 -33.07
C SER A 334 -17.04 0.11 -31.84
N VAL A 335 -16.52 0.60 -30.70
CA VAL A 335 -16.75 0.06 -29.36
C VAL A 335 -17.70 0.96 -28.61
N ASN A 336 -18.75 0.37 -28.02
CA ASN A 336 -19.60 1.05 -27.05
C ASN A 336 -19.22 0.58 -25.63
N ILE A 337 -19.06 1.54 -24.73
CA ILE A 337 -18.92 1.33 -23.28
C ILE A 337 -20.15 1.92 -22.61
N LEU A 338 -20.94 1.07 -21.97
CA LEU A 338 -21.93 1.48 -20.98
C LEU A 338 -21.37 1.17 -19.58
N ASN A 339 -21.13 2.21 -18.79
CA ASN A 339 -20.78 2.10 -17.38
C ASN A 339 -21.82 2.86 -16.58
N LYS A 340 -22.83 2.17 -16.07
CA LYS A 340 -23.85 2.74 -15.20
C LYS A 340 -23.50 2.48 -13.75
N VAL A 341 -23.34 3.53 -12.97
CA VAL A 341 -22.96 3.47 -11.56
C VAL A 341 -23.87 4.34 -10.72
N GLU A 342 -24.03 3.99 -9.44
CA GLU A 342 -24.74 4.78 -8.45
C GLU A 342 -23.74 5.38 -7.47
N TYR A 343 -23.68 6.71 -7.42
CA TYR A 343 -22.91 7.44 -6.42
C TYR A 343 -23.76 7.79 -5.21
N LYS A 344 -23.28 7.52 -4.02
CA LYS A 344 -23.97 7.83 -2.77
C LYS A 344 -23.03 8.05 -1.59
N LYS A 345 -23.51 8.79 -0.59
CA LYS A 345 -22.87 8.87 0.72
C LYS A 345 -23.08 7.51 1.42
N THR A 346 -22.00 6.84 1.79
CA THR A 346 -22.03 5.49 2.36
C THR A 346 -21.30 5.48 3.70
N ALA A 347 -21.91 4.88 4.72
CA ALA A 347 -21.24 4.67 6.00
C ALA A 347 -20.17 3.57 5.85
N ILE A 348 -18.95 3.89 6.23
CA ILE A 348 -17.84 2.94 6.35
C ILE A 348 -17.47 2.75 7.82
N GLN A 349 -16.90 1.59 8.19
CA GLN A 349 -16.69 1.19 9.57
C GLN A 349 -15.21 0.83 9.83
N ASN A 350 -14.47 1.75 10.42
CA ASN A 350 -13.15 1.44 10.99
C ASN A 350 -13.31 0.82 12.38
N VAL A 351 -12.53 -0.21 12.69
CA VAL A 351 -12.50 -0.78 14.05
C VAL A 351 -11.19 -0.41 14.72
N ILE A 352 -11.28 0.31 15.83
CA ILE A 352 -10.12 0.84 16.56
C ILE A 352 -10.05 0.20 17.94
N GLY A 353 -9.06 -0.68 18.13
CA GLY A 353 -8.74 -1.32 19.42
C GLY A 353 -7.59 -0.60 20.11
N ARG A 354 -7.62 -0.55 21.46
CA ARG A 354 -6.60 0.12 22.27
C ARG A 354 -6.13 -0.77 23.43
N ILE A 355 -4.83 -1.00 23.51
CA ILE A 355 -4.17 -1.56 24.70
C ILE A 355 -3.44 -0.40 25.38
N LYS A 356 -3.96 0.05 26.53
CA LYS A 356 -3.42 1.21 27.23
C LYS A 356 -2.02 0.94 27.80
N GLY A 357 -1.10 1.85 27.56
CA GLY A 357 0.25 1.82 28.12
C GLY A 357 0.29 1.98 29.63
N SER A 358 1.24 1.31 30.27
CA SER A 358 1.40 1.26 31.73
C SER A 358 2.23 2.41 32.29
N GLU A 359 3.16 2.98 31.53
CA GLU A 359 4.05 4.06 31.97
C GLU A 359 3.81 5.33 31.13
N ASP A 360 3.66 5.18 29.84
CA ASP A 360 3.47 6.26 28.87
C ASP A 360 2.20 5.96 28.05
N SER A 361 1.05 6.32 28.60
CA SER A 361 -0.25 6.00 27.99
C SER A 361 -0.69 6.97 26.89
N GLU A 362 -0.02 8.10 26.76
CA GLU A 362 -0.35 9.12 25.76
C GLU A 362 0.26 8.80 24.41
N HIS A 363 1.51 8.36 24.38
CA HIS A 363 2.16 7.97 23.13
C HIS A 363 1.71 6.56 22.70
N ALA A 364 1.54 6.39 21.38
CA ALA A 364 1.02 5.15 20.82
C ALA A 364 1.80 4.65 19.61
N VAL A 365 1.98 3.33 19.55
CA VAL A 365 2.32 2.59 18.33
C VAL A 365 1.03 2.14 17.68
N ILE A 366 0.84 2.45 16.41
CA ILE A 366 -0.36 2.11 15.65
C ILE A 366 -0.02 1.00 14.68
N ILE A 367 -0.83 -0.05 14.66
CA ILE A 367 -0.75 -1.16 13.70
C ILE A 367 -2.05 -1.25 12.94
N GLY A 368 -2.00 -1.48 11.64
CA GLY A 368 -3.22 -1.48 10.83
C GLY A 368 -3.19 -2.39 9.62
N ASN A 369 -4.39 -2.76 9.21
CA ASN A 369 -4.72 -3.52 8.03
C ASN A 369 -6.11 -3.09 7.56
N HIS A 370 -6.38 -3.10 6.24
CA HIS A 370 -7.75 -2.92 5.77
C HIS A 370 -8.52 -4.24 5.75
N ARG A 371 -9.85 -4.15 5.64
CA ARG A 371 -10.77 -5.28 5.72
C ARG A 371 -11.63 -5.41 4.48
N ASP A 372 -11.92 -4.30 3.80
CA ASP A 372 -12.68 -4.31 2.56
C ASP A 372 -11.87 -4.92 1.41
N ALA A 373 -12.55 -5.55 0.46
CA ALA A 373 -11.95 -6.12 -0.74
C ALA A 373 -12.89 -6.00 -1.93
N TRP A 374 -12.34 -6.01 -3.14
CA TRP A 374 -13.16 -6.05 -4.37
C TRP A 374 -13.89 -7.37 -4.56
N CYS A 375 -13.35 -8.46 -4.02
CA CYS A 375 -13.87 -9.83 -4.17
C CYS A 375 -13.70 -10.60 -2.84
N ALA A 376 -13.41 -11.92 -2.90
CA ALA A 376 -13.09 -12.71 -1.71
C ALA A 376 -11.83 -12.22 -0.99
N GLY A 377 -10.86 -11.69 -1.72
CA GLY A 377 -9.71 -11.01 -1.17
C GLY A 377 -8.87 -11.83 -0.22
N ALA A 378 -8.58 -13.10 -0.54
CA ALA A 378 -7.86 -13.98 0.38
C ALA A 378 -6.42 -13.52 0.64
N SER A 379 -5.71 -13.07 -0.40
CA SER A 379 -4.42 -12.42 -0.24
C SER A 379 -4.59 -10.98 0.20
N ASP A 380 -5.44 -10.24 -0.52
CA ASP A 380 -5.67 -8.81 -0.41
C ASP A 380 -7.14 -8.50 -0.04
N PRO A 381 -7.40 -8.14 1.25
CA PRO A 381 -6.49 -8.01 2.39
C PRO A 381 -6.67 -9.09 3.47
N SER A 382 -7.48 -10.16 3.24
CA SER A 382 -7.89 -11.08 4.31
C SER A 382 -6.69 -11.80 4.96
N SER A 383 -5.56 -11.95 4.23
CA SER A 383 -4.31 -12.46 4.82
C SER A 383 -3.78 -11.55 5.92
N GLY A 384 -3.83 -10.23 5.73
CA GLY A 384 -3.49 -9.22 6.72
C GLY A 384 -4.53 -9.12 7.85
N SER A 385 -5.83 -9.21 7.52
CA SER A 385 -6.90 -9.27 8.52
C SER A 385 -6.74 -10.49 9.43
N ALA A 386 -6.42 -11.66 8.88
CA ALA A 386 -6.13 -12.86 9.67
C ALA A 386 -4.90 -12.66 10.59
N ALA A 387 -3.86 -12.00 10.09
CA ALA A 387 -2.68 -11.68 10.88
C ALA A 387 -3.00 -10.70 12.01
N LEU A 388 -3.82 -9.67 11.77
CA LEU A 388 -4.25 -8.70 12.80
C LEU A 388 -5.08 -9.37 13.91
N MET A 389 -5.97 -10.30 13.54
CA MET A 389 -6.74 -11.09 14.52
C MET A 389 -5.84 -11.97 15.37
N GLU A 390 -4.85 -12.62 14.77
CA GLU A 390 -3.88 -13.44 15.50
C GLU A 390 -2.99 -12.59 16.41
N LEU A 391 -2.64 -11.35 16.01
CA LEU A 391 -1.96 -10.39 16.90
C LEU A 391 -2.82 -10.01 18.08
N ALA A 392 -4.10 -9.69 17.85
CA ALA A 392 -5.03 -9.36 18.93
C ALA A 392 -5.18 -10.52 19.93
N TYR A 393 -5.29 -11.75 19.44
CA TYR A 393 -5.27 -12.95 20.26
C TYR A 393 -3.95 -13.03 21.08
N ALA A 394 -2.81 -12.91 20.42
CA ALA A 394 -1.51 -13.06 21.05
C ALA A 394 -1.24 -12.00 22.11
N PHE A 395 -1.62 -10.74 21.87
CA PHE A 395 -1.54 -9.68 22.90
C PHE A 395 -2.49 -9.94 24.06
N GLY A 396 -3.70 -10.47 23.79
CA GLY A 396 -4.62 -10.91 24.83
C GLY A 396 -4.02 -11.98 25.73
N GLU A 397 -3.35 -12.97 25.16
CA GLU A 397 -2.64 -14.01 25.94
C GLU A 397 -1.47 -13.42 26.74
N LEU A 398 -0.64 -12.56 26.15
CA LEU A 398 0.42 -11.86 26.89
C LEU A 398 -0.13 -11.08 28.09
N MET A 399 -1.27 -10.40 27.91
CA MET A 399 -1.91 -9.66 29.01
C MET A 399 -2.41 -10.58 30.14
N LYS A 400 -2.84 -11.81 29.83
CA LYS A 400 -3.20 -12.82 30.83
C LYS A 400 -1.98 -13.29 31.64
N PHE A 401 -0.79 -13.32 31.04
CA PHE A 401 0.48 -13.56 31.74
C PHE A 401 0.99 -12.34 32.51
N GLY A 402 0.23 -11.24 32.58
CA GLY A 402 0.57 -10.04 33.35
C GLY A 402 1.38 -8.99 32.58
N TRP A 403 1.68 -9.22 31.31
CA TRP A 403 2.33 -8.19 30.50
C TRP A 403 1.41 -6.99 30.25
N ARG A 404 1.99 -5.82 30.25
CA ARG A 404 1.37 -4.56 29.82
C ARG A 404 2.43 -3.76 29.08
N PRO A 405 2.15 -3.28 27.86
CA PRO A 405 3.11 -2.46 27.14
C PRO A 405 3.40 -1.18 27.92
N ARG A 406 4.59 -0.65 27.78
CA ARG A 406 4.97 0.64 28.37
C ARG A 406 4.15 1.77 27.75
N ARG A 407 4.01 1.77 26.40
CA ARG A 407 3.26 2.75 25.60
C ARG A 407 1.99 2.11 25.05
N THR A 408 1.02 2.92 24.71
CA THR A 408 -0.24 2.45 24.14
C THR A 408 0.00 1.76 22.78
N ILE A 409 -0.74 0.67 22.53
CA ILE A 409 -0.84 0.04 21.20
C ILE A 409 -2.26 0.28 20.68
N ILE A 410 -2.35 0.77 19.46
CA ILE A 410 -3.62 0.91 18.73
C ILE A 410 -3.64 -0.11 17.60
N LEU A 411 -4.69 -0.94 17.57
CA LEU A 411 -4.98 -1.87 16.48
C LEU A 411 -6.09 -1.25 15.63
N ALA A 412 -5.85 -1.13 14.33
CA ALA A 412 -6.80 -0.55 13.40
C ALA A 412 -7.15 -1.55 12.29
N SER A 413 -8.46 -1.80 12.10
CA SER A 413 -8.99 -2.51 10.94
C SER A 413 -9.77 -1.49 10.12
N TRP A 414 -9.19 -1.11 8.98
CA TRP A 414 -9.72 -0.06 8.11
C TRP A 414 -10.81 -0.59 7.19
N ASP A 415 -11.72 0.27 6.78
CA ASP A 415 -12.71 0.03 5.74
C ASP A 415 -12.47 0.99 4.57
N ALA A 416 -12.85 0.63 3.37
CA ALA A 416 -12.77 1.47 2.17
C ALA A 416 -11.32 1.89 1.75
N GLU A 417 -10.34 1.05 2.02
CA GLU A 417 -8.99 1.22 1.48
C GLU A 417 -9.02 1.16 -0.04
N GLU A 418 -9.67 0.15 -0.59
CA GLU A 418 -9.70 -0.21 -2.02
C GLU A 418 -10.26 0.91 -2.92
N TYR A 419 -11.12 1.74 -2.38
CA TYR A 419 -11.65 2.91 -3.10
C TYR A 419 -10.66 4.07 -3.20
N GLY A 420 -9.64 4.09 -2.34
CA GLY A 420 -8.62 5.14 -2.36
C GLY A 420 -8.17 5.55 -0.97
N LEU A 421 -7.81 4.56 -0.13
CA LEU A 421 -7.29 4.73 1.22
C LEU A 421 -8.27 5.51 2.13
N VAL A 422 -9.60 5.34 1.90
CA VAL A 422 -10.59 6.26 2.46
C VAL A 422 -10.64 6.16 3.98
N GLY A 423 -10.84 4.95 4.53
CA GLY A 423 -11.05 4.81 5.97
C GLY A 423 -9.87 5.26 6.82
N SER A 424 -8.65 4.95 6.41
CA SER A 424 -7.44 5.40 7.11
C SER A 424 -7.21 6.90 6.96
N THR A 425 -7.48 7.46 5.76
CA THR A 425 -7.32 8.90 5.50
C THR A 425 -8.29 9.70 6.36
N GLU A 426 -9.58 9.35 6.36
CA GLU A 426 -10.59 10.03 7.17
C GLU A 426 -10.25 9.99 8.66
N TRP A 427 -9.75 8.86 9.15
CA TRP A 427 -9.34 8.74 10.54
C TRP A 427 -8.09 9.57 10.86
N VAL A 428 -7.11 9.63 9.95
CA VAL A 428 -5.91 10.46 10.12
C VAL A 428 -6.29 11.94 10.13
N GLU A 429 -7.15 12.38 9.23
CA GLU A 429 -7.63 13.77 9.17
C GLU A 429 -8.43 14.15 10.42
N ASP A 430 -9.30 13.26 10.93
CA ASP A 430 -10.04 13.45 12.20
C ASP A 430 -9.11 13.55 13.42
N LYS A 431 -7.97 12.85 13.42
CA LYS A 431 -7.05 12.75 14.56
C LYS A 431 -5.71 13.47 14.34
N ILE A 432 -5.62 14.36 13.37
CA ILE A 432 -4.36 14.93 12.89
C ILE A 432 -3.52 15.57 13.99
N ASP A 433 -4.13 16.36 14.88
CA ASP A 433 -3.42 17.05 15.96
C ASP A 433 -2.88 16.06 17.00
N TRP A 434 -3.68 15.04 17.34
CA TRP A 434 -3.26 13.99 18.25
C TRP A 434 -2.14 13.15 17.64
N LEU A 435 -2.24 12.78 16.38
CA LEU A 435 -1.22 12.00 15.68
C LEU A 435 0.12 12.72 15.62
N ARG A 436 0.10 14.00 15.30
CA ARG A 436 1.31 14.83 15.24
C ARG A 436 2.02 14.95 16.57
N THR A 437 1.31 14.79 17.67
CA THR A 437 1.89 14.88 19.02
C THR A 437 2.27 13.50 19.58
N ASN A 438 1.42 12.50 19.40
CA ASN A 438 1.46 11.28 20.22
C ASN A 438 1.78 9.98 19.43
N ALA A 439 1.61 9.95 18.09
CA ALA A 439 1.87 8.73 17.35
C ALA A 439 3.39 8.50 17.21
N ILE A 440 3.88 7.38 17.68
CA ILE A 440 5.29 7.00 17.57
C ILE A 440 5.60 6.50 16.17
N ALA A 441 4.75 5.59 15.67
CA ALA A 441 4.92 4.93 14.38
C ALA A 441 3.61 4.31 13.92
N TYR A 442 3.48 4.11 12.61
CA TYR A 442 2.44 3.29 12.00
C TYR A 442 3.07 2.08 11.31
N ILE A 443 2.59 0.88 11.61
CA ILE A 443 3.05 -0.38 11.01
C ILE A 443 1.90 -0.98 10.21
N ASN A 444 2.03 -0.96 8.90
CA ASN A 444 1.05 -1.45 7.94
C ASN A 444 1.33 -2.89 7.55
N VAL A 445 0.30 -3.71 7.53
CA VAL A 445 0.28 -5.01 6.84
C VAL A 445 -1.02 -5.08 6.07
N ASP A 446 -0.97 -4.72 4.83
CA ASP A 446 -2.05 -4.83 3.86
C ASP A 446 -2.32 -6.31 3.54
N SER A 447 -1.61 -6.85 2.57
CA SER A 447 -1.53 -8.28 2.29
C SER A 447 -0.37 -8.89 3.09
N ALA A 448 -0.68 -9.69 4.13
CA ALA A 448 0.35 -10.39 4.89
C ALA A 448 1.11 -11.39 4.01
N VAL A 449 0.38 -12.07 3.11
CA VAL A 449 0.94 -13.10 2.22
C VAL A 449 0.22 -13.07 0.86
N SER A 450 0.94 -12.65 -0.15
CA SER A 450 0.54 -12.78 -1.57
C SER A 450 1.59 -13.55 -2.39
N GLY A 451 2.71 -13.92 -1.77
CA GLY A 451 3.82 -14.68 -2.33
C GLY A 451 4.80 -15.09 -1.24
N SER A 452 6.03 -15.46 -1.60
CA SER A 452 7.04 -15.95 -0.66
C SER A 452 8.15 -14.96 -0.35
N SER A 453 8.33 -13.90 -1.13
CA SER A 453 9.42 -12.95 -0.99
C SER A 453 9.10 -11.88 0.05
N PHE A 454 9.92 -11.76 1.10
CA PHE A 454 9.75 -10.71 2.10
C PHE A 454 10.12 -9.34 1.52
N HIS A 455 9.19 -8.39 1.58
CA HIS A 455 9.39 -7.03 1.10
C HIS A 455 9.09 -5.99 2.18
N VAL A 456 9.72 -4.82 2.04
CA VAL A 456 9.61 -3.72 2.97
C VAL A 456 9.60 -2.39 2.22
N GLU A 457 8.58 -1.59 2.50
CA GLU A 457 8.55 -0.15 2.21
C GLU A 457 8.53 0.61 3.53
N SER A 458 9.36 1.63 3.70
CA SER A 458 9.55 2.18 5.03
C SER A 458 10.15 3.59 5.07
N SER A 459 9.73 4.35 6.08
CA SER A 459 10.55 5.45 6.60
C SER A 459 11.93 4.90 7.00
N PRO A 460 13.03 5.56 6.62
CA PRO A 460 14.38 5.03 6.83
C PRO A 460 14.77 4.78 8.29
N VAL A 461 14.06 5.37 9.24
CA VAL A 461 14.31 5.20 10.69
C VAL A 461 14.16 3.75 11.16
N PHE A 462 13.33 2.94 10.48
CA PHE A 462 13.06 1.55 10.85
C PHE A 462 14.19 0.57 10.49
N ARG A 463 15.11 0.94 9.60
CA ARG A 463 16.10 0.02 9.03
C ARG A 463 16.80 -0.88 10.05
N LYS A 464 17.30 -0.29 11.15
CA LYS A 464 18.01 -1.04 12.20
C LYS A 464 17.09 -2.02 12.92
N LEU A 465 15.89 -1.57 13.29
CA LEU A 465 14.89 -2.37 13.99
C LEU A 465 14.37 -3.53 13.12
N LEU A 466 14.12 -3.28 11.84
CA LEU A 466 13.73 -4.32 10.88
C LEU A 466 14.80 -5.41 10.75
N HIS A 467 16.08 -5.02 10.61
CA HIS A 467 17.19 -5.99 10.56
C HIS A 467 17.29 -6.82 11.83
N GLU A 468 17.03 -6.22 12.99
CA GLU A 468 17.05 -6.91 14.27
C GLU A 468 15.90 -7.92 14.36
N VAL A 469 14.68 -7.49 14.11
CA VAL A 469 13.47 -8.31 14.24
C VAL A 469 13.46 -9.46 13.21
N THR A 470 13.79 -9.20 11.95
CA THR A 470 13.78 -10.23 10.91
C THR A 470 14.83 -11.32 11.10
N LYS A 471 15.91 -11.03 11.86
CA LYS A 471 16.90 -12.06 12.28
C LYS A 471 16.36 -13.01 13.36
N LEU A 472 15.36 -12.59 14.13
CA LEU A 472 14.75 -13.40 15.18
C LEU A 472 13.69 -14.38 14.67
N VAL A 473 13.23 -14.20 13.44
CA VAL A 473 12.17 -15.00 12.82
C VAL A 473 12.78 -15.91 11.76
N THR A 474 12.58 -17.24 11.92
CA THR A 474 12.99 -18.24 10.91
C THR A 474 12.13 -18.07 9.67
N TYR A 475 12.76 -18.04 8.49
CA TYR A 475 12.06 -18.05 7.22
C TYR A 475 11.39 -19.42 7.03
N PRO A 476 10.09 -19.46 6.69
CA PRO A 476 9.39 -20.72 6.44
C PRO A 476 10.08 -21.54 5.34
N TYR A 477 10.04 -22.86 5.52
CA TYR A 477 10.60 -23.83 4.55
C TYR A 477 12.13 -23.81 4.42
N SER A 478 12.86 -23.06 5.26
CA SER A 478 14.33 -23.09 5.33
C SER A 478 14.84 -23.04 6.77
N LYS A 479 16.16 -23.07 6.95
CA LYS A 479 16.82 -22.90 8.25
C LYS A 479 17.39 -21.49 8.45
N GLU A 480 17.29 -20.64 7.43
CA GLU A 480 17.76 -19.26 7.48
C GLU A 480 16.76 -18.35 8.20
N SER A 481 17.22 -17.17 8.61
CA SER A 481 16.33 -16.14 9.11
C SER A 481 15.61 -15.42 7.95
N VAL A 482 14.50 -14.74 8.26
CA VAL A 482 13.83 -13.87 7.27
C VAL A 482 14.78 -12.79 6.78
N TYR A 483 15.69 -12.29 7.62
CA TYR A 483 16.73 -11.34 7.21
C TYR A 483 17.64 -11.91 6.13
N ASP A 484 18.12 -13.16 6.29
CA ASP A 484 19.04 -13.78 5.34
C ASP A 484 18.34 -14.08 4.00
N ALA A 485 17.09 -14.54 4.04
CA ALA A 485 16.25 -14.72 2.85
C ALA A 485 16.05 -13.40 2.11
N TRP A 486 15.64 -12.35 2.81
CA TRP A 486 15.45 -11.00 2.27
C TRP A 486 16.74 -10.45 1.64
N LEU A 487 17.88 -10.62 2.29
CA LEU A 487 19.18 -10.21 1.77
C LEU A 487 19.50 -10.94 0.46
N ARG A 488 19.35 -12.26 0.44
CA ARG A 488 19.60 -13.10 -0.74
C ARG A 488 18.73 -12.70 -1.94
N GLU A 489 17.43 -12.47 -1.72
CA GLU A 489 16.48 -12.07 -2.76
C GLU A 489 16.76 -10.65 -3.27
N SER A 490 17.14 -9.72 -2.39
CA SER A 490 17.57 -8.38 -2.80
C SER A 490 18.76 -8.39 -3.74
N HIS A 491 19.71 -9.34 -3.55
CA HIS A 491 20.86 -9.51 -4.45
C HIS A 491 20.47 -10.14 -5.78
N ALA A 492 19.59 -11.13 -5.78
CA ALA A 492 19.12 -11.79 -6.99
C ALA A 492 18.41 -10.79 -7.92
N ASN A 493 17.52 -9.96 -7.39
CA ASN A 493 16.80 -8.93 -8.15
C ASN A 493 17.74 -7.87 -8.70
N ALA A 494 18.77 -7.45 -7.96
CA ALA A 494 19.77 -6.51 -8.45
C ALA A 494 20.61 -7.08 -9.61
N SER A 495 20.80 -8.40 -9.65
CA SER A 495 21.61 -9.09 -10.68
C SER A 495 20.82 -9.42 -11.94
N SER A 496 19.52 -9.66 -11.84
CA SER A 496 18.65 -10.02 -12.97
C SER A 496 18.29 -8.82 -13.84
N GLY A 497 18.49 -7.59 -13.38
CA GLY A 497 18.02 -6.38 -14.05
C GLY A 497 16.48 -6.33 -14.13
N ASP A 498 15.83 -7.22 -13.40
CA ASP A 498 14.37 -7.29 -13.32
C ASP A 498 13.87 -6.04 -12.57
N LYS A 499 13.44 -5.08 -13.35
CA LYS A 499 12.71 -3.93 -12.83
C LYS A 499 11.33 -4.46 -12.49
N GLY A 500 11.07 -4.70 -11.19
CA GLY A 500 9.71 -5.01 -10.73
C GLY A 500 8.72 -3.99 -11.30
N GLU A 501 7.48 -4.37 -11.45
CA GLU A 501 6.41 -3.56 -12.10
C GLU A 501 6.29 -2.12 -11.55
N ASP A 502 6.88 -1.84 -10.37
CA ASP A 502 6.92 -0.51 -9.72
C ASP A 502 8.31 0.17 -9.81
N ASP A 503 9.27 -0.36 -10.59
CA ASP A 503 10.64 0.17 -10.63
C ASP A 503 10.86 1.15 -11.79
N ASP A 504 10.31 2.33 -11.65
CA ASP A 504 10.70 3.49 -12.46
C ASP A 504 11.97 4.16 -11.90
N GLY A 505 13.09 3.60 -12.16
CA GLY A 505 14.36 4.29 -12.00
C GLY A 505 15.00 4.30 -10.61
N SER A 506 14.54 3.49 -9.64
CA SER A 506 15.29 3.24 -8.40
C SER A 506 16.29 2.09 -8.57
N GLY A 507 17.01 2.07 -9.69
CA GLY A 507 18.07 1.10 -9.92
C GLY A 507 19.03 1.09 -8.74
N GLY A 508 19.15 -0.06 -8.09
CA GLY A 508 20.07 -0.27 -6.98
C GLY A 508 21.51 -0.06 -7.43
N ASP A 509 21.99 1.18 -7.31
CA ASP A 509 23.40 1.42 -7.31
C ASP A 509 23.96 0.87 -6.00
N SER A 510 24.69 -0.22 -6.08
CA SER A 510 25.56 -0.75 -5.03
C SER A 510 26.73 0.18 -4.77
N ASP A 511 26.45 1.44 -4.42
CA ASP A 511 27.45 2.34 -3.89
C ASP A 511 27.66 2.02 -2.41
N GLY A 512 28.73 1.31 -2.14
CA GLY A 512 29.12 0.97 -0.79
C GLY A 512 29.22 2.21 0.10
N ASP A 513 28.55 2.12 1.23
CA ASP A 513 28.78 3.00 2.37
C ASP A 513 30.27 2.86 2.76
N GLU A 514 31.10 3.84 2.42
CA GLU A 514 32.36 4.03 3.11
C GLU A 514 31.99 4.49 4.52
N ASP A 515 32.00 3.57 5.47
CA ASP A 515 32.11 3.90 6.88
C ASP A 515 33.50 4.52 7.05
N ASP A 516 33.56 5.87 7.08
CA ASP A 516 34.73 6.62 7.53
C ASP A 516 34.91 6.41 9.04
N ASP A 517 35.31 5.22 9.43
CA ASP A 517 35.95 4.94 10.71
C ASP A 517 37.45 4.76 10.39
N LYS A 518 38.16 5.90 10.20
CA LYS A 518 39.60 5.91 10.14
C LYS A 518 40.17 5.78 11.55
N GLY A 519 40.26 4.53 11.99
CA GLY A 519 41.25 4.11 12.96
C GLY A 519 42.57 3.80 12.23
N ASP A 520 43.59 4.54 12.54
CA ASP A 520 44.98 4.47 12.06
C ASP A 520 45.57 3.04 12.16
N GLY A 521 46.25 2.58 11.10
CA GLY A 521 47.17 1.43 11.22
C GLY A 521 47.18 0.40 10.09
N SER A 522 48.01 0.62 9.07
CA SER A 522 48.83 -0.32 8.25
C SER A 522 48.23 -1.66 7.74
N ASP A 523 48.34 -1.78 6.42
CA ASP A 523 48.59 -3.01 5.61
C ASP A 523 47.73 -4.26 5.76
N SER A 524 46.80 -4.47 4.81
CA SER A 524 46.87 -5.60 3.86
C SER A 524 45.67 -5.59 2.91
N LYS A 525 45.94 -5.64 1.61
CA LYS A 525 44.99 -5.79 0.51
C LYS A 525 44.36 -7.19 0.53
N THR A 526 43.30 -7.37 1.28
CA THR A 526 42.27 -8.38 1.01
C THR A 526 40.93 -7.68 1.17
N SER A 527 40.32 -7.32 0.03
CA SER A 527 38.95 -6.79 0.01
C SER A 527 38.01 -7.85 0.60
N LYS A 528 37.63 -7.69 1.88
CA LYS A 528 36.47 -8.42 2.42
C LYS A 528 35.27 -8.04 1.56
N PRO A 529 34.43 -9.01 1.13
CA PRO A 529 33.20 -8.69 0.41
C PRO A 529 32.39 -7.72 1.27
N LYS A 530 32.00 -6.57 0.70
CA LYS A 530 31.08 -5.62 1.35
C LYS A 530 29.86 -6.39 1.78
N LYS A 531 29.49 -6.35 3.05
CA LYS A 531 28.21 -6.88 3.53
C LYS A 531 27.11 -5.96 2.99
N ASP A 532 26.52 -6.37 1.87
CA ASP A 532 25.37 -5.66 1.31
C ASP A 532 24.19 -5.77 2.28
N LYS A 533 23.30 -4.80 2.24
CA LYS A 533 22.10 -4.72 3.11
C LYS A 533 20.88 -5.06 2.27
N PRO A 534 19.82 -5.65 2.86
CA PRO A 534 18.59 -5.89 2.12
C PRO A 534 17.98 -4.60 1.56
N LEU A 535 17.32 -4.72 0.39
CA LEU A 535 16.63 -3.61 -0.25
C LEU A 535 15.43 -3.18 0.61
N MET A 536 15.34 -1.89 0.89
CA MET A 536 14.20 -1.26 1.53
C MET A 536 13.77 -0.08 0.68
N ARG A 537 12.53 -0.12 0.19
CA ARG A 537 11.95 0.90 -0.69
C ARG A 537 11.36 2.06 0.12
N PRO A 538 11.32 3.28 -0.43
CA PRO A 538 10.55 4.38 0.16
C PRO A 538 9.05 4.13 -0.05
N LEU A 539 8.22 4.64 0.87
CA LEU A 539 6.77 4.54 0.83
C LEU A 539 6.17 5.46 -0.24
N GLY A 540 5.20 4.95 -0.99
CA GLY A 540 4.41 5.71 -1.97
C GLY A 540 3.00 6.05 -1.48
N SER A 541 1.99 5.60 -2.22
CA SER A 541 0.56 5.71 -1.84
C SER A 541 -0.21 4.41 -2.09
N GLY A 542 0.46 3.28 -1.94
CA GLY A 542 -0.11 1.97 -2.25
C GLY A 542 -0.95 1.36 -1.13
N SER A 543 -1.07 1.96 0.05
CA SER A 543 -1.87 1.44 1.17
C SER A 543 -2.08 2.49 2.29
N ASP A 544 -2.71 2.11 3.38
CA ASP A 544 -3.16 2.92 4.52
C ASP A 544 -2.08 3.74 5.24
N TYR A 545 -0.79 3.44 5.04
CA TYR A 545 0.32 4.22 5.58
C TYR A 545 0.41 5.64 5.00
N THR A 546 -0.21 5.88 3.86
CA THR A 546 -0.06 7.10 3.07
C THR A 546 -0.43 8.36 3.85
N ALA A 547 -1.60 8.37 4.49
CA ALA A 547 -2.05 9.51 5.27
C ALA A 547 -1.18 9.75 6.52
N PHE A 548 -0.75 8.67 7.17
CA PHE A 548 0.14 8.77 8.33
C PHE A 548 1.48 9.42 7.99
N MET A 549 2.13 8.96 6.92
CA MET A 549 3.44 9.47 6.54
C MET A 549 3.35 10.80 5.78
N ALA A 550 2.60 10.83 4.67
CA ALA A 550 2.66 11.93 3.72
C ALA A 550 1.86 13.18 4.15
N HIS A 551 0.90 13.01 5.09
CA HIS A 551 0.07 14.11 5.60
C HIS A 551 0.35 14.43 7.07
N ALA A 552 0.44 13.43 7.94
CA ALA A 552 0.64 13.62 9.37
C ALA A 552 2.12 13.69 9.80
N GLY A 553 3.07 13.14 9.02
CA GLY A 553 4.48 13.06 9.38
C GLY A 553 4.76 12.00 10.46
N VAL A 554 4.03 10.91 10.45
CA VAL A 554 4.25 9.76 11.33
C VAL A 554 5.12 8.75 10.61
N SER A 555 6.26 8.40 11.20
CA SER A 555 7.15 7.36 10.65
C SER A 555 6.38 6.06 10.41
N SER A 556 6.41 5.57 9.18
CA SER A 556 5.60 4.42 8.76
C SER A 556 6.43 3.32 8.11
N VAL A 557 5.92 2.09 8.20
CA VAL A 557 6.49 0.92 7.52
C VAL A 557 5.36 0.02 7.03
N SER A 558 5.50 -0.50 5.80
CA SER A 558 4.65 -1.53 5.22
C SER A 558 5.47 -2.78 4.96
N ILE A 559 4.98 -3.93 5.42
CA ILE A 559 5.67 -5.22 5.33
C ILE A 559 4.72 -6.31 4.85
N GLY A 560 5.26 -7.27 4.09
CA GLY A 560 4.51 -8.41 3.57
C GLY A 560 5.42 -9.49 3.01
N PHE A 561 4.85 -10.68 2.78
CA PHE A 561 5.42 -11.68 1.89
C PHE A 561 4.71 -11.57 0.55
N GLY A 562 5.39 -11.00 -0.45
CA GLY A 562 4.87 -10.70 -1.78
C GLY A 562 5.40 -11.62 -2.86
N GLY A 563 4.89 -11.41 -4.05
CA GLY A 563 5.26 -12.11 -5.27
C GLY A 563 4.18 -11.94 -6.31
N SER A 564 4.40 -12.41 -7.52
CA SER A 564 3.38 -12.39 -8.56
C SER A 564 2.19 -13.25 -8.16
N THR A 565 1.02 -12.69 -8.12
CA THR A 565 -0.14 -13.35 -7.54
C THR A 565 -1.12 -13.91 -8.55
N GLY A 566 -1.13 -13.41 -9.79
CA GLY A 566 -2.05 -13.85 -10.84
C GLY A 566 -3.54 -13.77 -10.53
N ALA A 567 -3.91 -13.26 -9.35
CA ALA A 567 -5.29 -13.19 -8.89
C ALA A 567 -5.67 -11.82 -8.31
N TYR A 568 -4.73 -10.88 -8.28
CA TYR A 568 -4.94 -9.56 -7.71
C TYR A 568 -6.24 -8.92 -8.19
N HIS A 569 -7.11 -8.54 -7.23
CA HIS A 569 -8.42 -7.91 -7.45
C HIS A 569 -9.40 -8.72 -8.30
N SER A 570 -9.29 -10.05 -8.31
CA SER A 570 -10.20 -10.95 -9.03
C SER A 570 -10.94 -11.92 -8.11
N ASN A 571 -12.03 -12.53 -8.61
CA ASN A 571 -12.76 -13.55 -7.86
C ASN A 571 -11.91 -14.79 -7.56
N TYR A 572 -10.74 -14.92 -8.20
CA TYR A 572 -9.81 -16.01 -7.97
C TYR A 572 -8.79 -15.74 -6.87
N ASP A 573 -8.82 -14.57 -6.21
CA ASP A 573 -8.12 -14.36 -4.95
C ASP A 573 -8.89 -15.01 -3.81
N SER A 574 -8.89 -16.35 -3.81
CA SER A 574 -9.63 -17.21 -2.90
C SER A 574 -8.74 -17.95 -1.91
N PRO A 575 -9.25 -18.36 -0.73
CA PRO A 575 -8.53 -19.23 0.20
C PRO A 575 -8.04 -20.53 -0.47
N LYS A 576 -8.82 -21.07 -1.39
CA LYS A 576 -8.46 -22.28 -2.15
C LYS A 576 -7.16 -22.07 -2.92
N ARG A 577 -7.06 -20.98 -3.70
CA ARG A 577 -5.85 -20.65 -4.46
C ARG A 577 -4.68 -20.38 -3.53
N LEU A 578 -4.86 -19.53 -2.51
CA LEU A 578 -3.82 -19.15 -1.57
C LEU A 578 -3.24 -20.37 -0.84
N THR A 579 -4.10 -21.25 -0.32
CA THR A 579 -3.66 -22.44 0.40
C THR A 579 -3.22 -23.59 -0.50
N THR A 580 -3.45 -23.53 -1.82
CA THR A 580 -2.93 -24.51 -2.76
C THR A 580 -1.53 -24.13 -3.26
N PHE A 581 -1.32 -22.86 -3.62
CA PHE A 581 -0.14 -22.44 -4.39
C PHE A 581 0.80 -21.50 -3.64
N ILE A 582 0.33 -20.78 -2.61
CA ILE A 582 1.10 -19.69 -1.98
C ILE A 582 1.60 -20.08 -0.58
N ASP A 583 0.70 -20.41 0.35
CA ASP A 583 1.05 -20.77 1.73
C ASP A 583 0.20 -21.94 2.26
N PRO A 584 0.45 -23.17 1.77
CA PRO A 584 -0.36 -24.34 2.11
C PRO A 584 -0.46 -24.64 3.61
N GLU A 585 0.59 -24.35 4.35
CA GLU A 585 0.70 -24.62 5.78
C GLU A 585 0.51 -23.39 6.66
N MET A 586 0.13 -22.23 6.09
CA MET A 586 -0.01 -20.94 6.79
C MET A 586 1.25 -20.50 7.56
N LYS A 587 2.41 -20.97 7.15
CA LYS A 587 3.69 -20.68 7.82
C LYS A 587 4.23 -19.29 7.51
N LEU A 588 4.00 -18.79 6.28
CA LEU A 588 4.34 -17.41 5.92
C LEU A 588 3.48 -16.42 6.71
N HIS A 589 2.18 -16.70 6.84
CA HIS A 589 1.29 -15.92 7.71
C HIS A 589 1.79 -15.91 9.16
N GLN A 590 2.15 -17.08 9.70
CA GLN A 590 2.69 -17.18 11.06
C GLN A 590 4.00 -16.38 11.22
N ALA A 591 4.89 -16.43 10.24
CA ALA A 591 6.13 -15.65 10.25
C ALA A 591 5.84 -14.14 10.18
N MET A 592 4.85 -13.71 9.39
CA MET A 592 4.43 -12.31 9.32
C MET A 592 3.89 -11.81 10.67
N VAL A 593 3.00 -12.57 11.31
CA VAL A 593 2.51 -12.23 12.66
C VAL A 593 3.67 -12.08 13.64
N ARG A 594 4.67 -12.96 13.59
CA ARG A 594 5.85 -12.86 14.45
C ARG A 594 6.65 -11.58 14.20
N ILE A 595 6.89 -11.21 12.94
CA ILE A 595 7.62 -9.99 12.58
C ILE A 595 6.82 -8.75 13.02
N TRP A 596 5.54 -8.70 12.66
CA TRP A 596 4.66 -7.57 12.98
C TRP A 596 4.53 -7.35 14.48
N GLY A 597 4.28 -8.42 15.24
CA GLY A 597 4.16 -8.34 16.68
C GLY A 597 5.47 -8.00 17.40
N LEU A 598 6.62 -8.51 16.93
CA LEU A 598 7.92 -8.13 17.50
C LEU A 598 8.25 -6.65 17.26
N LEU A 599 7.98 -6.12 16.05
CA LEU A 599 8.13 -4.69 15.77
C LEU A 599 7.26 -3.86 16.74
N THR A 600 6.00 -4.28 16.90
CA THR A 600 5.05 -3.62 17.80
C THR A 600 5.52 -3.67 19.26
N ILE A 601 5.89 -4.84 19.77
CA ILE A 601 6.37 -5.01 21.15
C ILE A 601 7.61 -4.16 21.41
N LYS A 602 8.60 -4.20 20.52
CA LYS A 602 9.83 -3.42 20.69
C LYS A 602 9.58 -1.91 20.71
N LEU A 603 8.71 -1.39 19.85
CA LEU A 603 8.36 0.03 19.85
C LEU A 603 7.50 0.43 21.04
N ALA A 604 6.60 -0.44 21.47
CA ALA A 604 5.69 -0.15 22.57
C ALA A 604 6.29 -0.42 23.96
N ASP A 605 7.27 -1.31 24.09
CA ASP A 605 7.75 -1.79 25.40
C ASP A 605 9.21 -1.46 25.70
N ASP A 606 10.11 -1.39 24.71
CA ASP A 606 11.49 -1.02 24.95
C ASP A 606 11.58 0.39 25.58
N PRO A 607 12.39 0.58 26.65
CA PRO A 607 12.52 1.88 27.31
C PRO A 607 12.96 2.99 26.36
N VAL A 608 13.88 2.66 25.46
CA VAL A 608 14.38 3.56 24.40
C VAL A 608 13.89 3.07 23.05
N ILE A 609 13.15 3.93 22.35
CA ILE A 609 12.55 3.60 21.04
C ILE A 609 13.64 3.26 20.02
N GLY A 610 13.55 2.08 19.38
CA GLY A 610 14.56 1.50 18.52
C GLY A 610 14.71 2.14 17.10
N LEU A 611 14.05 3.26 16.83
CA LEU A 611 14.15 3.98 15.54
C LEU A 611 15.48 4.71 15.41
N SER A 612 16.05 4.84 14.19
CA SER A 612 17.42 5.34 13.96
C SER A 612 17.44 6.60 13.10
N PRO A 613 17.59 7.80 13.70
CA PRO A 613 17.79 9.04 12.96
C PRO A 613 19.04 9.02 12.05
N VAL A 614 20.08 8.28 12.43
CA VAL A 614 21.29 8.11 11.61
C VAL A 614 20.98 7.40 10.30
N SER A 615 20.13 6.36 10.33
CA SER A 615 19.69 5.66 9.11
C SER A 615 18.95 6.61 8.18
N TYR A 616 18.10 7.48 8.72
CA TYR A 616 17.37 8.48 7.94
C TYR A 616 18.30 9.50 7.28
N ALA A 617 19.19 10.09 8.06
CA ALA A 617 20.13 11.08 7.53
C ALA A 617 21.05 10.51 6.42
N LYS A 618 21.45 9.23 6.54
CA LYS A 618 22.20 8.52 5.49
C LYS A 618 21.34 8.32 4.23
N GLU A 619 20.07 7.99 4.38
CA GLU A 619 19.16 7.78 3.26
C GLU A 619 18.87 9.09 2.50
N ILE A 620 18.70 10.23 3.18
CA ILE A 620 18.56 11.54 2.54
C ILE A 620 19.77 11.84 1.64
N ARG A 621 20.99 11.42 2.04
CA ARG A 621 22.19 11.56 1.18
C ARG A 621 22.02 10.77 -0.13
N ARG A 622 21.42 9.57 -0.09
CA ARG A 622 21.11 8.76 -1.27
C ARG A 622 20.04 9.45 -2.13
N TYR A 623 19.00 9.98 -1.51
CA TYR A 623 17.94 10.73 -2.20
C TYR A 623 18.50 11.95 -2.96
N ILE A 624 19.40 12.72 -2.36
CA ILE A 624 20.04 13.86 -3.02
C ILE A 624 20.88 13.42 -4.23
N ARG A 625 21.59 12.29 -4.15
CA ARG A 625 22.34 11.73 -5.29
C ARG A 625 21.40 11.30 -6.43
N GLN A 626 20.27 10.70 -6.10
CA GLN A 626 19.26 10.30 -7.09
C GLN A 626 18.65 11.53 -7.78
N LEU A 627 18.27 12.55 -7.02
CA LEU A 627 17.79 13.83 -7.57
C LEU A 627 18.81 14.47 -8.50
N GLU A 628 20.11 14.39 -8.17
CA GLU A 628 21.20 14.88 -9.03
C GLU A 628 21.28 14.12 -10.35
N LYS A 629 21.18 12.77 -10.32
CA LYS A 629 21.18 11.94 -11.53
C LYS A 629 19.97 12.25 -12.42
N THR A 630 18.78 12.36 -11.86
CA THR A 630 17.55 12.71 -12.58
C THR A 630 17.65 14.10 -13.20
N SER A 631 18.13 15.09 -12.43
CA SER A 631 18.35 16.45 -12.94
C SER A 631 19.32 16.50 -14.10
N ALA A 632 20.43 15.75 -14.04
CA ALA A 632 21.42 15.67 -15.10
C ALA A 632 20.84 15.02 -16.37
N ARG A 633 20.06 13.95 -16.25
CA ARG A 633 19.37 13.32 -17.39
C ARG A 633 18.43 14.31 -18.08
N HIS A 634 17.60 15.01 -17.33
CA HIS A 634 16.66 15.98 -17.88
C HIS A 634 17.36 17.16 -18.58
N LEU A 635 18.40 17.74 -17.95
CA LEU A 635 19.19 18.80 -18.54
C LEU A 635 19.90 18.37 -19.85
N ASN A 636 20.35 17.12 -19.94
CA ASN A 636 20.97 16.57 -21.14
C ASN A 636 19.94 16.28 -22.26
N ALA A 637 18.78 15.74 -21.92
CA ALA A 637 17.71 15.47 -22.87
C ALA A 637 17.18 16.76 -23.52
N THR A 638 16.98 17.82 -22.73
CA THR A 638 16.54 19.13 -23.23
C THR A 638 17.64 19.88 -24.01
N ALA A 639 18.89 19.50 -23.84
CA ALA A 639 20.02 20.11 -24.58
C ALA A 639 20.10 19.63 -26.05
N ALA A 640 19.47 18.50 -26.40
CA ALA A 640 19.41 18.02 -27.77
C ALA A 640 18.56 18.93 -28.66
N ASP A 641 17.56 19.63 -28.10
CA ASP A 641 16.65 20.52 -28.84
C ASP A 641 16.94 22.01 -28.64
N ARG A 642 17.74 22.41 -27.67
CA ARG A 642 18.10 23.83 -27.38
C ARG A 642 19.49 23.91 -26.80
N LEU A 643 20.20 25.02 -27.02
CA LEU A 643 21.51 25.33 -26.41
C LEU A 643 21.53 24.99 -24.91
N PRO A 644 22.55 24.26 -24.41
CA PRO A 644 22.59 23.80 -23.03
C PRO A 644 22.36 24.98 -22.07
N ASN A 645 21.34 24.85 -21.24
CA ASN A 645 20.97 25.90 -20.29
C ASN A 645 21.95 25.89 -19.10
N LYS A 646 23.19 26.41 -19.37
CA LYS A 646 24.28 26.50 -18.38
C LYS A 646 23.82 27.18 -17.08
N ARG A 647 22.83 28.09 -17.17
CA ARG A 647 22.29 28.79 -16.02
C ARG A 647 21.41 27.82 -15.16
N ALA A 648 20.57 26.96 -15.77
CA ALA A 648 19.80 25.97 -15.06
C ALA A 648 20.70 24.96 -14.35
N GLY A 649 21.72 24.44 -15.04
CA GLY A 649 22.68 23.52 -14.44
C GLY A 649 23.43 24.14 -13.25
N ALA A 650 23.83 25.43 -13.33
CA ALA A 650 24.47 26.15 -12.23
C ALA A 650 23.52 26.32 -11.02
N ILE A 651 22.22 26.61 -11.27
CA ILE A 651 21.19 26.71 -10.22
C ILE A 651 21.03 25.39 -9.51
N VAL A 652 20.81 24.31 -10.26
CA VAL A 652 20.65 22.95 -9.72
C VAL A 652 21.85 22.54 -8.88
N ALA A 653 23.07 22.64 -9.43
CA ALA A 653 24.30 22.29 -8.73
C ALA A 653 24.50 23.12 -7.45
N GLY A 654 24.13 24.41 -7.48
CA GLY A 654 24.18 25.29 -6.30
C GLY A 654 23.24 24.82 -5.21
N LYS A 655 21.99 24.51 -5.53
CA LYS A 655 20.97 24.06 -4.56
C LYS A 655 21.26 22.68 -4.00
N LEU A 656 21.74 21.75 -4.84
CA LEU A 656 22.17 20.42 -4.38
C LEU A 656 23.33 20.50 -3.37
N ARG A 657 24.25 21.44 -3.51
CA ARG A 657 25.28 21.68 -2.48
C ARG A 657 24.71 22.13 -1.15
N HIS A 658 23.69 22.98 -1.15
CA HIS A 658 23.01 23.42 0.08
C HIS A 658 22.24 22.25 0.74
N LEU A 659 21.51 21.43 -0.03
CA LEU A 659 20.86 20.22 0.47
C LEU A 659 21.85 19.25 1.11
N ARG A 660 23.01 19.02 0.48
CA ARG A 660 24.09 18.21 1.07
C ARG A 660 24.66 18.81 2.36
N SER A 661 24.70 20.15 2.46
CA SER A 661 25.16 20.83 3.69
C SER A 661 24.14 20.59 4.82
N ALA A 662 22.85 20.79 4.55
CA ALA A 662 21.76 20.56 5.52
C ALA A 662 21.73 19.07 5.98
N GLN A 663 21.84 18.13 5.03
CA GLN A 663 21.91 16.71 5.32
C GLN A 663 23.12 16.35 6.21
N ARG A 664 24.28 16.95 6.00
CA ARG A 664 25.44 16.73 6.88
C ARG A 664 25.19 17.22 8.30
N GLN A 665 24.52 18.35 8.48
CA GLN A 665 24.13 18.85 9.81
C GLN A 665 23.12 17.91 10.49
N LEU A 666 22.15 17.40 9.73
CA LEU A 666 21.21 16.40 10.21
C LEU A 666 21.93 15.13 10.67
N LEU A 667 22.91 14.65 9.89
CA LEU A 667 23.70 13.46 10.25
C LEU A 667 24.51 13.68 11.53
N ILE A 668 25.13 14.85 11.70
CA ILE A 668 25.84 15.22 12.94
C ILE A 668 24.88 15.19 14.12
N SER A 669 23.70 15.81 14.00
CA SER A 669 22.68 15.84 15.06
C SER A 669 22.15 14.44 15.37
N ALA A 670 21.94 13.59 14.36
CA ALA A 670 21.55 12.21 14.55
C ALA A 670 22.60 11.39 15.33
N HIS A 671 23.89 11.63 15.09
CA HIS A 671 24.95 10.99 15.87
C HIS A 671 25.00 11.48 17.32
N LEU A 672 24.64 12.73 17.60
CA LEU A 672 24.51 13.21 18.99
C LEU A 672 23.40 12.46 19.74
N VAL A 673 22.25 12.19 19.10
CA VAL A 673 21.19 11.36 19.70
C VAL A 673 21.70 9.93 20.00
N GLU A 674 22.49 9.34 19.09
CA GLU A 674 23.06 8.01 19.33
C GLU A 674 24.10 8.04 20.45
N HIS A 675 24.88 9.10 20.56
CA HIS A 675 25.79 9.33 21.70
C HIS A 675 25.01 9.42 23.02
N ASP A 676 23.90 10.17 23.05
CA ASP A 676 23.05 10.28 24.25
C ASP A 676 22.45 8.92 24.65
N ARG A 677 22.08 8.07 23.69
CA ARG A 677 21.67 6.69 23.93
C ARG A 677 22.76 5.86 24.60
N GLN A 678 23.99 5.95 24.08
CA GLN A 678 25.14 5.24 24.65
C GLN A 678 25.44 5.74 26.08
N HIS A 679 25.36 7.06 26.29
CA HIS A 679 25.53 7.67 27.59
C HIS A 679 24.46 7.19 28.60
N LEU A 680 23.18 7.17 28.17
CA LEU A 680 22.08 6.64 28.99
C LEU A 680 22.35 5.18 29.41
N ARG A 681 22.73 4.32 28.46
CA ARG A 681 23.05 2.90 28.72
C ARG A 681 24.21 2.73 29.69
N ALA A 682 25.29 3.48 29.46
CA ALA A 682 26.53 3.34 30.24
C ALA A 682 26.39 3.83 31.69
N ILE A 683 25.64 4.91 31.93
CA ILE A 683 25.60 5.57 33.25
C ILE A 683 24.38 5.18 34.06
N TYR A 684 23.24 4.96 33.39
CA TYR A 684 21.96 4.77 34.08
C TYR A 684 21.35 3.39 33.86
N GLY A 685 21.69 2.69 32.77
CA GLY A 685 20.90 1.59 32.26
C GLY A 685 19.60 2.09 31.61
N GLU A 686 19.08 1.38 30.61
CA GLU A 686 17.90 1.82 29.83
C GLU A 686 16.62 1.91 30.69
N ASP A 687 16.44 1.01 31.66
CA ASP A 687 15.26 0.95 32.54
C ASP A 687 15.23 2.02 33.63
N CYS A 688 16.28 2.80 33.76
CA CYS A 688 16.38 3.85 34.79
C CYS A 688 16.15 3.37 36.24
N GLN A 689 16.37 2.10 36.54
CA GLN A 689 16.15 1.53 37.89
C GLN A 689 17.28 1.96 38.83
N MET A 690 17.09 3.10 39.49
CA MET A 690 18.09 3.71 40.38
C MET A 690 17.58 3.84 41.80
N LYS A 691 18.44 3.49 42.83
CA LYS A 691 18.14 3.72 44.24
C LYS A 691 18.04 5.20 44.61
N SER A 692 18.80 6.08 43.92
CA SER A 692 18.77 7.51 44.15
C SER A 692 17.65 8.18 43.36
N ARG A 693 16.69 8.81 44.04
CA ARG A 693 15.58 9.57 43.41
C ARG A 693 16.07 10.61 42.39
N ARG A 694 17.14 11.34 42.68
CA ARG A 694 17.71 12.35 41.81
C ARG A 694 18.26 11.71 40.51
N ARG A 695 19.04 10.64 40.62
CA ARG A 695 19.58 9.91 39.46
C ARG A 695 18.48 9.25 38.65
N HIS A 696 17.46 8.70 39.30
CA HIS A 696 16.28 8.16 38.63
C HIS A 696 15.58 9.23 37.79
N ALA A 697 15.26 10.40 38.36
CA ALA A 697 14.62 11.50 37.65
C ALA A 697 15.48 12.04 36.47
N SER A 698 16.81 12.12 36.68
CA SER A 698 17.72 12.53 35.56
C SER A 698 17.75 11.51 34.43
N CYS A 699 17.73 10.22 34.74
CA CYS A 699 17.66 9.16 33.78
C CYS A 699 16.36 9.22 32.95
N LEU A 700 15.20 9.32 33.62
CA LEU A 700 13.90 9.44 32.94
C LEU A 700 13.87 10.64 32.01
N LYS A 701 14.32 11.83 32.49
CA LYS A 701 14.36 13.03 31.66
C LYS A 701 15.20 12.83 30.39
N LEU A 702 16.38 12.21 30.52
CA LEU A 702 17.24 11.95 29.34
C LEU A 702 16.61 10.93 28.42
N ARG A 703 16.04 9.84 28.94
CA ARG A 703 15.35 8.80 28.17
C ARG A 703 14.20 9.40 27.37
N ASP A 704 13.34 10.15 28.03
CA ASP A 704 12.15 10.75 27.42
C ASP A 704 12.56 11.76 26.33
N SER A 705 13.56 12.63 26.62
CA SER A 705 14.11 13.54 25.61
C SER A 705 14.68 12.79 24.37
N ILE A 706 15.37 11.66 24.57
CA ILE A 706 15.87 10.83 23.45
C ILE A 706 14.69 10.31 22.65
N ASN A 707 13.66 9.77 23.29
CA ASN A 707 12.50 9.20 22.63
C ASN A 707 11.74 10.25 21.84
N ASP A 708 11.46 11.42 22.41
CA ASP A 708 10.75 12.52 21.76
C ASP A 708 11.47 12.98 20.48
N ARG A 709 12.79 13.16 20.54
CA ARG A 709 13.61 13.51 19.37
C ARG A 709 13.58 12.45 18.28
N VAL A 710 13.51 11.18 18.66
CA VAL A 710 13.57 10.06 17.72
C VAL A 710 12.27 9.88 16.95
N PHE A 711 11.14 9.84 17.65
CA PHE A 711 9.86 9.65 16.96
C PHE A 711 9.31 10.96 16.38
N GLY A 712 9.71 12.12 16.92
CA GLY A 712 9.30 13.42 16.44
C GLY A 712 9.96 13.87 15.13
N MET A 713 11.10 13.28 14.75
CA MET A 713 11.89 13.73 13.61
C MET A 713 11.14 13.76 12.27
N GLU A 714 10.33 12.76 11.98
CA GLU A 714 9.57 12.64 10.71
C GLU A 714 8.67 13.86 10.46
N ARG A 715 8.08 14.40 11.53
CA ARG A 715 7.16 15.55 11.47
C ARG A 715 7.80 16.82 10.95
N HIS A 716 9.11 16.93 11.11
CA HIS A 716 9.89 18.08 10.60
C HIS A 716 10.11 18.03 9.09
N PHE A 717 9.69 16.96 8.41
CA PHE A 717 9.71 16.90 6.94
C PHE A 717 8.34 17.21 6.33
N ILE A 718 7.39 17.70 7.12
CA ILE A 718 6.07 18.12 6.67
C ILE A 718 6.10 19.62 6.38
N ASP A 719 5.85 20.00 5.12
CA ASP A 719 5.61 21.37 4.71
C ASP A 719 4.11 21.67 4.83
N PRO A 720 3.67 22.60 5.65
CA PRO A 720 2.24 22.95 5.80
C PRO A 720 1.57 23.31 4.47
N GLU A 721 2.27 23.98 3.57
CA GLU A 721 1.75 24.38 2.25
C GLU A 721 1.59 23.19 1.28
N GLY A 722 2.30 22.08 1.53
CA GLY A 722 2.26 20.88 0.71
C GLY A 722 2.94 21.03 -0.66
N ILE A 723 2.76 20.00 -1.50
CA ILE A 723 3.31 19.99 -2.86
C ILE A 723 2.42 20.87 -3.76
N PRO A 724 2.98 21.88 -4.48
CA PRO A 724 2.19 22.74 -5.34
C PRO A 724 1.34 21.99 -6.37
N GLY A 725 0.02 22.22 -6.34
CA GLY A 725 -0.96 21.55 -7.20
C GLY A 725 -1.52 20.22 -6.65
N ARG A 726 -1.01 19.76 -5.53
CA ARG A 726 -1.49 18.60 -4.76
C ARG A 726 -1.14 18.76 -3.28
N GLU A 727 -1.63 19.85 -2.71
CA GLU A 727 -1.28 20.39 -1.40
C GLU A 727 -1.65 19.48 -0.23
N TRP A 728 -2.44 18.43 -0.47
CA TRP A 728 -2.74 17.40 0.51
C TRP A 728 -1.49 16.62 0.91
N PHE A 729 -0.59 16.36 -0.05
CA PHE A 729 0.71 15.74 0.20
C PHE A 729 1.69 16.78 0.75
N LYS A 730 2.15 16.57 1.97
CA LYS A 730 2.94 17.55 2.73
C LYS A 730 4.38 17.12 2.97
N HIS A 731 4.71 15.85 2.75
CA HIS A 731 6.04 15.33 3.04
C HIS A 731 7.06 15.71 1.95
N ILE A 732 8.09 16.48 2.31
CA ILE A 732 9.05 17.05 1.33
C ILE A 732 10.03 16.04 0.72
N LEU A 733 10.29 14.92 1.42
CA LEU A 733 11.30 13.94 0.99
C LEU A 733 10.72 12.82 0.14
N VAL A 734 9.50 12.37 0.44
CA VAL A 734 8.87 11.22 -0.21
C VAL A 734 7.36 11.42 -0.30
N SER A 735 6.80 11.22 -1.46
CA SER A 735 5.34 11.20 -1.71
C SER A 735 5.08 10.43 -2.99
N PRO A 736 3.83 10.04 -3.31
CA PRO A 736 3.54 9.40 -4.59
C PRO A 736 3.97 10.28 -5.77
N GLY A 737 4.51 9.65 -6.82
CA GLY A 737 4.88 10.38 -8.03
C GLY A 737 3.65 10.87 -8.81
N ARG A 738 3.76 12.08 -9.40
CA ARG A 738 2.66 12.71 -10.17
C ARG A 738 2.11 11.82 -11.28
N TRP A 739 2.98 11.02 -11.92
CA TRP A 739 2.65 10.12 -13.02
C TRP A 739 2.86 8.65 -12.72
N LEU A 740 3.09 8.29 -11.43
CA LEU A 740 3.30 6.92 -10.98
C LEU A 740 2.06 6.37 -10.24
N GLY A 741 1.42 7.21 -9.46
CA GLY A 741 0.31 6.83 -8.60
C GLY A 741 0.82 6.12 -7.33
N TYR A 742 0.86 4.80 -7.28
CA TYR A 742 1.35 4.05 -6.13
C TYR A 742 2.84 4.27 -5.84
N GLY A 743 3.65 4.39 -6.90
CA GLY A 743 5.09 4.50 -6.78
C GLY A 743 5.55 5.78 -6.08
N SER A 744 6.61 5.67 -5.27
CA SER A 744 7.17 6.79 -4.53
C SER A 744 8.05 7.69 -5.39
N GLN A 745 7.95 9.00 -5.20
CA GLN A 745 8.82 10.02 -5.76
C GLN A 745 9.67 10.65 -4.66
N ILE A 746 10.96 10.69 -4.87
CA ILE A 746 11.93 11.33 -3.96
C ILE A 746 12.02 12.83 -4.28
N PHE A 747 11.96 13.66 -3.22
CA PHE A 747 11.87 15.12 -3.33
C PHE A 747 10.81 15.54 -4.36
N PRO A 748 9.54 15.11 -4.18
CA PRO A 748 8.52 15.17 -5.22
C PRO A 748 8.35 16.56 -5.82
N ALA A 749 8.24 17.60 -5.01
CA ALA A 749 8.07 18.95 -5.50
C ALA A 749 9.30 19.46 -6.32
N LEU A 750 10.51 19.01 -5.98
CA LEU A 750 11.72 19.33 -6.74
C LEU A 750 11.78 18.54 -8.05
N ALA A 751 11.43 17.26 -8.01
CA ALA A 751 11.38 16.41 -9.20
C ALA A 751 10.40 16.96 -10.23
N GLU A 752 9.19 17.33 -9.79
CA GLU A 752 8.17 17.93 -10.65
C GLU A 752 8.58 19.29 -11.24
N ALA A 753 9.27 20.13 -10.45
CA ALA A 753 9.80 21.39 -10.98
C ALA A 753 10.88 21.18 -12.04
N ILE A 754 11.68 20.09 -11.95
CA ILE A 754 12.66 19.69 -12.97
C ILE A 754 11.92 19.19 -14.22
N GLU A 755 10.95 18.32 -14.09
CA GLU A 755 10.12 17.78 -15.18
C GLU A 755 9.44 18.91 -15.98
N ASP A 756 8.90 19.90 -15.27
CA ASP A 756 8.24 21.07 -15.87
C ASP A 756 9.26 22.10 -16.47
N GLY A 757 10.56 21.93 -16.22
CA GLY A 757 11.60 22.91 -16.59
C GLY A 757 11.47 24.25 -15.86
N ASP A 758 10.75 24.28 -14.73
CA ASP A 758 10.53 25.50 -13.95
C ASP A 758 11.65 25.70 -12.90
N TRP A 759 12.75 26.27 -13.36
CA TRP A 759 13.93 26.51 -12.53
C TRP A 759 13.73 27.57 -11.45
N ARG A 760 12.73 28.46 -11.57
CA ARG A 760 12.37 29.41 -10.51
C ARG A 760 11.68 28.70 -9.36
N ARG A 761 10.68 27.86 -9.68
CA ARG A 761 9.98 27.01 -8.71
C ARG A 761 10.95 26.06 -8.03
N PHE A 762 11.81 25.35 -8.80
CA PHE A 762 12.88 24.52 -8.24
C PHE A 762 13.76 25.27 -7.24
N GLN A 763 14.19 26.50 -7.56
CA GLN A 763 15.06 27.29 -6.68
C GLN A 763 14.38 27.67 -5.36
N ALA A 764 13.10 28.04 -5.40
CA ALA A 764 12.31 28.37 -4.22
C ALA A 764 12.08 27.15 -3.32
N LEU A 765 11.61 26.06 -3.90
CA LEU A 765 11.35 24.80 -3.19
C LEU A 765 12.63 24.19 -2.59
N ALA A 766 13.75 24.22 -3.33
CA ALA A 766 15.02 23.74 -2.80
C ALA A 766 15.52 24.59 -1.62
N LYS A 767 15.18 25.88 -1.55
CA LYS A 767 15.48 26.72 -0.39
C LYS A 767 14.62 26.28 0.79
N SER A 768 13.31 26.12 0.62
CA SER A 768 12.41 25.63 1.66
C SER A 768 12.86 24.27 2.20
N ASN A 769 13.13 23.28 1.32
CA ASN A 769 13.57 21.95 1.74
C ASN A 769 14.92 21.99 2.52
N VAL A 770 15.82 22.91 2.19
CA VAL A 770 17.07 23.10 2.95
C VAL A 770 16.76 23.63 4.36
N GLU A 771 15.86 24.59 4.49
CA GLU A 771 15.43 25.15 5.78
C GLU A 771 14.78 24.06 6.64
N THR A 772 13.84 23.29 6.08
CA THR A 772 13.17 22.18 6.73
C THR A 772 14.14 21.09 7.22
N ILE A 773 15.15 20.73 6.42
CA ILE A 773 16.17 19.73 6.86
C ILE A 773 17.04 20.31 7.99
N TYR A 774 17.34 21.62 7.99
CA TYR A 774 18.03 22.26 9.11
C TYR A 774 17.17 22.29 10.38
N GLU A 775 15.86 22.55 10.28
CA GLU A 775 14.93 22.49 11.42
C GLU A 775 14.90 21.09 12.03
N ALA A 776 14.81 20.03 11.23
CA ALA A 776 14.95 18.65 11.70
C ALA A 776 16.30 18.40 12.41
N ALA A 777 17.41 18.96 11.87
CA ALA A 777 18.72 18.86 12.50
C ALA A 777 18.79 19.61 13.84
N TRP A 778 18.11 20.73 13.96
CA TRP A 778 18.02 21.50 15.21
C TRP A 778 17.21 20.79 16.26
N PHE A 779 16.03 20.29 15.88
CA PHE A 779 15.16 19.51 16.76
C PHE A 779 15.89 18.33 17.41
N LEU A 780 16.73 17.61 16.64
CA LEU A 780 17.53 16.51 17.18
C LEU A 780 18.61 16.96 18.19
N ARG A 781 18.91 18.26 18.35
CA ARG A 781 19.89 18.80 19.31
C ARG A 781 19.27 19.36 20.58
N GLU A 782 18.00 19.74 20.52
CA GLU A 782 17.31 20.30 21.68
C GLU A 782 17.20 19.24 22.78
N VAL A 783 17.73 19.56 23.99
CA VAL A 783 17.81 18.66 25.16
C VAL A 783 16.78 19.07 26.21
#